data_90412df42926373eea159a71edabf48a
#
_entry.id   90412df42926373eea159a71edabf48a
#
_cell.length_a   1.000
_cell.length_b   1.000
_cell.length_c   1.000
_cell.angle_alpha   90.00
_cell.angle_beta   90.00
_cell.angle_gamma   90.00
#
_symmetry.space_group_name_H-M   'P 1'
#
loop_
_entity.id
_entity.type
_entity.pdbx_description
1 polymer ?
#
loop_
_entity_poly.entity_id
_entity_poly.type
_entity_poly.pdbx_seq_one_letter_code
_entity_poly.pdbx_strand_id
1 'polypeptide(L)'
;MADIENKINVVDVDIEKEMKKSYLEYAMSVIVARALPDVKDGLKPVHRRIIYAMQGLGLLPDKPYKKSSRLVGEVMGKYHPHGDSAIYNATVRLAQDFNLRYPLVDGQGNFGTIDGDGAAAPRYTEVRMQKLALEMLRDINKDTVDFVPNYDENEKEPVVLPSKFPNLLVNGAAGIAVGMATNMPPHNLNEVIDATCEYIDNFDISVDELMKFVKGPDFPTGANIMGLEGIKQAYHTGRGKITVRAVANIEEYNNKTRIIVTEIPYQVNKTNLIMKIVELIKDKRIEGISDLRDESNMKGIRIVIELKRDANPNIILNNLYKHTQMQTTFGVINLALVNGEPKVLTLKELIGHYVEHQRDVITRRCKFELKKAEDRAHIVEGLLKAIDHIDEIIKIIRASYSDAQEKLMERFGFTKIQAESILEMRLRRLQGLEREKLQEEYNSLIKEIARLKEILGNERLILNIIKEELSEIKEKFGDDRRTEIKSNFDEIEIEELIKEEDVVITLTKQGYIKRIPSDTYKVQNRGGKGVVALTTKEDDYVDSLFITSTHSVILFFTNKGRVYKLKAYEIPEGKRQAKGQNIINLLELMHGEKVNAVIPVKETEADEYLIMTTKKGTIKRTSVELFKSIRKVGMKAINLVDDDELIQVRVSTVEDSAIIVTRKGLAIKFALSDLREIGRTGQGVRGIKLDKDDEVVSMNLDSEGKHLLVFSEFGYGKRTLTSSYKVQNRGGKGVKTYKVTDKTGFVVSSKIVNPSDEVIVLSQSGGIIRLLVKDIPVKGRDTQGVIIKDVNKEDDKIVAVAKYVNDVE
;
A
#
# COMPACT_ATOMS: atom_id res chain seq x y z
N MET A 1 23.30 -73.97 -30.79
CA MET A 1 23.34 -72.61 -30.57
C MET A 1 21.90 -72.14 -30.75
N ALA A 2 21.21 -71.88 -29.64
CA ALA A 2 19.84 -71.44 -29.70
C ALA A 2 19.86 -69.91 -29.65
N ASP A 3 19.32 -69.26 -30.69
CA ASP A 3 19.13 -67.83 -30.78
C ASP A 3 18.17 -67.38 -29.67
N ILE A 4 18.72 -66.62 -28.71
CA ILE A 4 17.94 -65.87 -27.75
C ILE A 4 17.57 -64.57 -28.47
N GLU A 5 16.42 -64.58 -29.14
CA GLU A 5 15.78 -63.34 -29.57
C GLU A 5 15.39 -62.53 -28.30
N ASN A 6 16.18 -61.50 -27.99
CA ASN A 6 15.80 -60.49 -27.08
C ASN A 6 14.61 -59.74 -27.69
N LYS A 7 13.39 -60.15 -27.35
CA LYS A 7 12.19 -59.34 -27.61
C LYS A 7 12.26 -58.09 -26.72
N ILE A 8 12.79 -57.01 -27.29
CA ILE A 8 12.64 -55.69 -26.71
C ILE A 8 11.14 -55.38 -26.78
N ASN A 9 10.46 -55.41 -25.65
CA ASN A 9 9.08 -54.94 -25.53
C ASN A 9 9.08 -53.40 -25.74
N VAL A 10 8.94 -52.97 -26.96
CA VAL A 10 8.70 -51.54 -27.26
C VAL A 10 7.21 -51.30 -27.04
N VAL A 11 6.93 -50.45 -26.07
CA VAL A 11 5.59 -49.95 -25.79
C VAL A 11 5.48 -48.54 -26.39
N ASP A 12 4.56 -48.36 -27.32
CA ASP A 12 4.27 -47.05 -27.84
C ASP A 12 3.60 -46.19 -26.76
N VAL A 13 4.28 -45.15 -26.36
CA VAL A 13 3.77 -44.19 -25.35
C VAL A 13 3.45 -42.87 -26.04
N ASP A 14 2.20 -42.46 -25.94
CA ASP A 14 1.76 -41.13 -26.37
C ASP A 14 2.34 -40.07 -25.43
N ILE A 15 3.31 -39.32 -25.92
CA ILE A 15 4.02 -38.30 -25.12
C ILE A 15 3.08 -37.26 -24.53
N GLU A 16 2.00 -36.90 -25.21
CA GLU A 16 1.02 -35.93 -24.71
C GLU A 16 0.27 -36.46 -23.48
N LYS A 17 -0.15 -37.73 -23.54
CA LYS A 17 -0.85 -38.40 -22.42
C LYS A 17 0.07 -38.60 -21.23
N GLU A 18 1.31 -39.02 -21.48
CA GLU A 18 2.28 -39.26 -20.41
C GLU A 18 2.69 -37.95 -19.74
N MET A 19 2.92 -36.89 -20.53
CA MET A 19 3.22 -35.57 -19.95
C MET A 19 2.04 -35.02 -19.15
N LYS A 20 0.80 -35.13 -19.63
CA LYS A 20 -0.38 -34.70 -18.88
C LYS A 20 -0.51 -35.43 -17.55
N LYS A 21 -0.32 -36.77 -17.58
CA LYS A 21 -0.39 -37.60 -16.38
C LYS A 21 0.71 -37.25 -15.38
N SER A 22 1.96 -37.20 -15.82
CA SER A 22 3.11 -36.91 -14.97
C SER A 22 3.04 -35.50 -14.40
N TYR A 23 2.57 -34.51 -15.20
CA TYR A 23 2.38 -33.14 -14.71
C TYR A 23 1.27 -33.03 -13.67
N LEU A 24 0.17 -33.78 -13.86
CA LEU A 24 -0.91 -33.83 -12.90
C LEU A 24 -0.47 -34.47 -11.57
N GLU A 25 0.24 -35.59 -11.63
CA GLU A 25 0.80 -36.25 -10.45
C GLU A 25 1.79 -35.34 -9.71
N TYR A 26 2.66 -34.66 -10.44
CA TYR A 26 3.58 -33.68 -9.86
C TYR A 26 2.82 -32.51 -9.23
N ALA A 27 1.85 -31.93 -9.93
CA ALA A 27 1.05 -30.82 -9.42
C ALA A 27 0.31 -31.21 -8.14
N MET A 28 -0.34 -32.39 -8.12
CA MET A 28 -1.01 -32.91 -6.92
C MET A 28 -0.04 -33.11 -5.76
N SER A 29 1.14 -33.67 -6.02
CA SER A 29 2.17 -33.87 -5.00
C SER A 29 2.64 -32.52 -4.41
N VAL A 30 2.87 -31.50 -5.26
CA VAL A 30 3.29 -30.15 -4.80
C VAL A 30 2.18 -29.46 -4.00
N ILE A 31 0.92 -29.62 -4.41
CA ILE A 31 -0.22 -29.00 -3.74
C ILE A 31 -0.42 -29.64 -2.37
N VAL A 32 -0.57 -30.98 -2.32
CA VAL A 32 -1.01 -31.69 -1.11
C VAL A 32 0.16 -32.00 -0.16
N ALA A 33 1.33 -32.35 -0.71
CA ALA A 33 2.43 -32.88 0.10
C ALA A 33 3.64 -31.92 0.24
N ARG A 34 3.54 -30.66 -0.19
CA ARG A 34 4.71 -29.75 -0.13
C ARG A 34 4.37 -28.32 0.24
N ALA A 35 3.53 -27.63 -0.56
CA ALA A 35 3.46 -26.17 -0.55
C ALA A 35 2.37 -25.59 0.34
N LEU A 36 1.25 -26.30 0.49
CA LEU A 36 0.09 -25.79 1.23
C LEU A 36 0.05 -26.34 2.66
N PRO A 37 -0.41 -25.51 3.63
CA PRO A 37 -0.66 -25.93 5.00
C PRO A 37 -1.99 -26.70 5.10
N ASP A 38 -2.08 -27.63 6.04
CA ASP A 38 -3.37 -28.20 6.44
C ASP A 38 -4.13 -27.20 7.34
N VAL A 39 -5.44 -27.10 7.17
CA VAL A 39 -6.27 -26.17 7.93
C VAL A 39 -6.32 -26.52 9.43
N LYS A 40 -6.15 -27.81 9.77
CA LYS A 40 -6.25 -28.33 11.14
C LYS A 40 -5.10 -27.91 12.04
N ASP A 41 -3.85 -28.04 11.57
CA ASP A 41 -2.65 -27.73 12.35
C ASP A 41 -1.83 -26.55 11.80
N GLY A 42 -2.18 -26.03 10.62
CA GLY A 42 -1.50 -24.90 10.00
C GLY A 42 -0.08 -25.20 9.50
N LEU A 43 0.30 -26.46 9.43
CA LEU A 43 1.65 -26.87 9.07
C LEU A 43 1.71 -27.47 7.66
N LYS A 44 2.83 -27.18 6.98
CA LYS A 44 3.24 -27.95 5.81
C LYS A 44 3.85 -29.27 6.26
N PRO A 45 3.90 -30.31 5.42
CA PRO A 45 4.49 -31.61 5.79
C PRO A 45 5.89 -31.51 6.38
N VAL A 46 6.78 -30.70 5.81
CA VAL A 46 8.15 -30.51 6.33
C VAL A 46 8.15 -29.93 7.75
N HIS A 47 7.32 -28.95 8.05
CA HIS A 47 7.23 -28.35 9.38
C HIS A 47 6.68 -29.34 10.40
N ARG A 48 5.64 -30.08 10.03
CA ARG A 48 5.05 -31.14 10.89
C ARG A 48 6.06 -32.20 11.23
N ARG A 49 6.82 -32.67 10.25
CA ARG A 49 7.87 -33.68 10.42
C ARG A 49 9.02 -33.19 11.30
N ILE A 50 9.40 -31.89 11.19
CA ILE A 50 10.40 -31.26 12.05
C ILE A 50 9.93 -31.27 13.50
N ILE A 51 8.72 -30.76 13.78
CA ILE A 51 8.18 -30.69 15.14
C ILE A 51 8.03 -32.08 15.74
N TYR A 52 7.53 -33.06 14.96
CA TYR A 52 7.38 -34.43 15.41
C TYR A 52 8.73 -35.12 15.71
N ALA A 53 9.72 -34.96 14.83
CA ALA A 53 11.07 -35.49 15.05
C ALA A 53 11.75 -34.87 16.29
N MET A 54 11.51 -33.59 16.58
CA MET A 54 12.03 -32.94 17.79
C MET A 54 11.50 -33.61 19.06
N GLN A 55 10.25 -34.03 19.08
CA GLN A 55 9.69 -34.81 20.20
C GLN A 55 10.38 -36.17 20.34
N GLY A 56 10.53 -36.90 19.23
CA GLY A 56 11.23 -38.20 19.23
C GLY A 56 12.68 -38.13 19.72
N LEU A 57 13.39 -37.06 19.38
CA LEU A 57 14.75 -36.79 19.83
C LEU A 57 14.83 -36.24 21.28
N GLY A 58 13.70 -35.98 21.92
CA GLY A 58 13.64 -35.38 23.25
C GLY A 58 14.19 -33.95 23.30
N LEU A 59 14.02 -33.16 22.23
CA LEU A 59 14.42 -31.76 22.14
C LEU A 59 13.38 -30.86 22.82
N LEU A 60 13.08 -31.11 24.09
CA LEU A 60 12.06 -30.37 24.84
C LEU A 60 12.61 -29.04 25.38
N PRO A 61 11.74 -28.06 25.70
CA PRO A 61 12.14 -26.72 26.14
C PRO A 61 12.97 -26.71 27.45
N ASP A 62 12.77 -27.72 28.28
CA ASP A 62 13.50 -27.91 29.58
C ASP A 62 14.80 -28.69 29.42
N LYS A 63 15.11 -29.18 28.25
CA LYS A 63 16.32 -29.97 27.96
C LYS A 63 17.40 -29.11 27.28
N PRO A 64 18.68 -29.55 27.37
CA PRO A 64 19.76 -28.88 26.65
C PRO A 64 19.53 -28.85 25.15
N TYR A 65 20.05 -27.77 24.51
CA TYR A 65 20.08 -27.69 23.06
C TYR A 65 20.89 -28.82 22.43
N LYS A 66 20.53 -29.21 21.22
CA LYS A 66 21.33 -30.14 20.39
C LYS A 66 21.60 -29.53 19.03
N LYS A 67 22.70 -29.96 18.39
CA LYS A 67 23.08 -29.50 17.06
C LYS A 67 21.95 -29.66 16.04
N SER A 68 21.70 -28.62 15.24
CA SER A 68 20.68 -28.63 14.20
C SER A 68 20.91 -29.75 13.18
N SER A 69 22.18 -30.08 12.91
CA SER A 69 22.54 -31.19 12.02
C SER A 69 21.98 -32.55 12.49
N ARG A 70 21.82 -32.77 13.80
CA ARG A 70 21.22 -33.99 14.34
C ARG A 70 19.73 -34.06 14.05
N LEU A 71 19.01 -32.94 14.22
CA LEU A 71 17.60 -32.84 13.87
C LEU A 71 17.39 -33.05 12.37
N VAL A 72 18.19 -32.35 11.54
CA VAL A 72 18.11 -32.47 10.08
C VAL A 72 18.33 -33.90 9.62
N GLY A 73 19.33 -34.59 10.17
CA GLY A 73 19.60 -36.00 9.87
C GLY A 73 18.46 -36.93 10.26
N GLU A 74 17.83 -36.71 11.43
CA GLU A 74 16.68 -37.53 11.89
C GLU A 74 15.48 -37.32 10.98
N VAL A 75 15.14 -36.04 10.65
CA VAL A 75 14.01 -35.72 9.79
C VAL A 75 14.21 -36.28 8.38
N MET A 76 15.42 -36.14 7.82
CA MET A 76 15.75 -36.62 6.50
C MET A 76 15.74 -38.17 6.41
N GLY A 77 16.29 -38.83 7.43
CA GLY A 77 16.40 -40.30 7.43
C GLY A 77 15.09 -41.01 7.72
N LYS A 78 14.19 -40.43 8.52
CA LYS A 78 12.96 -41.10 8.94
C LYS A 78 11.67 -40.60 8.25
N TYR A 79 11.58 -39.31 7.91
CA TYR A 79 10.28 -38.74 7.55
C TYR A 79 10.27 -37.95 6.23
N HIS A 80 11.37 -37.26 5.89
CA HIS A 80 11.36 -36.32 4.78
C HIS A 80 12.50 -36.58 3.79
N PRO A 81 12.32 -37.41 2.74
CA PRO A 81 13.37 -37.83 1.82
C PRO A 81 13.74 -36.72 0.81
N HIS A 82 14.20 -35.58 1.33
CA HIS A 82 14.62 -34.41 0.54
C HIS A 82 15.95 -33.87 1.06
N GLY A 83 16.54 -32.92 0.31
CA GLY A 83 17.84 -32.34 0.67
C GLY A 83 17.88 -31.73 2.08
N ASP A 84 19.00 -31.92 2.76
CA ASP A 84 19.28 -31.40 4.10
C ASP A 84 19.12 -29.89 4.21
N SER A 85 19.52 -29.14 3.20
CA SER A 85 19.40 -27.70 3.13
C SER A 85 17.94 -27.23 3.18
N ALA A 86 17.01 -27.96 2.55
CA ALA A 86 15.60 -27.64 2.59
C ALA A 86 15.01 -27.80 4.01
N ILE A 87 15.36 -28.89 4.67
CA ILE A 87 14.94 -29.21 6.04
C ILE A 87 15.54 -28.17 7.01
N TYR A 88 16.82 -27.87 6.85
CA TYR A 88 17.48 -26.88 7.69
C TYR A 88 16.88 -25.49 7.55
N ASN A 89 16.67 -25.02 6.31
CA ASN A 89 16.04 -23.72 6.06
C ASN A 89 14.60 -23.65 6.61
N ALA A 90 13.84 -24.73 6.57
CA ALA A 90 12.54 -24.79 7.21
C ALA A 90 12.67 -24.68 8.72
N THR A 91 13.63 -25.38 9.33
CA THR A 91 13.90 -25.29 10.78
C THR A 91 14.33 -23.88 11.18
N VAL A 92 15.19 -23.23 10.39
CA VAL A 92 15.63 -21.85 10.60
C VAL A 92 14.44 -20.90 10.62
N ARG A 93 13.53 -21.03 9.66
CA ARG A 93 12.31 -20.18 9.59
C ARG A 93 11.41 -20.34 10.81
N LEU A 94 11.30 -21.56 11.35
CA LEU A 94 10.53 -21.83 12.57
C LEU A 94 11.13 -21.20 13.82
N ALA A 95 12.43 -20.81 13.78
CA ALA A 95 13.15 -20.18 14.89
C ALA A 95 13.26 -18.65 14.78
N GLN A 96 12.96 -18.08 13.59
CA GLN A 96 13.12 -16.63 13.34
C GLN A 96 11.91 -15.85 13.87
N ASP A 97 12.14 -14.98 14.83
CA ASP A 97 11.13 -14.12 15.48
C ASP A 97 10.61 -12.98 14.58
N PHE A 98 11.33 -12.67 13.49
CA PHE A 98 10.89 -11.73 12.45
C PHE A 98 10.10 -12.40 11.31
N ASN A 99 10.07 -13.74 11.27
CA ASN A 99 9.27 -14.52 10.30
C ASN A 99 7.99 -15.09 10.91
N LEU A 100 8.05 -15.63 12.12
CA LEU A 100 6.89 -16.16 12.83
C LEU A 100 6.50 -15.24 13.98
N ARG A 101 5.20 -15.00 14.10
CA ARG A 101 4.66 -14.20 15.21
C ARG A 101 4.89 -14.91 16.55
N TYR A 102 4.78 -16.23 16.54
CA TYR A 102 5.06 -17.13 17.66
C TYR A 102 5.97 -18.27 17.19
N PRO A 103 7.30 -18.13 17.35
CA PRO A 103 8.25 -19.15 16.95
C PRO A 103 7.97 -20.51 17.59
N LEU A 104 8.20 -21.58 16.84
CA LEU A 104 7.99 -22.95 17.29
C LEU A 104 9.30 -23.66 17.66
N VAL A 105 10.43 -23.14 17.19
CA VAL A 105 11.77 -23.62 17.48
C VAL A 105 12.53 -22.55 18.26
N ASP A 106 13.21 -22.97 19.33
CA ASP A 106 14.16 -22.18 20.09
C ASP A 106 15.56 -22.48 19.57
N GLY A 107 16.19 -21.46 18.95
CA GLY A 107 17.48 -21.60 18.30
C GLY A 107 18.59 -20.88 19.09
N GLN A 108 19.74 -21.53 19.21
CA GLN A 108 20.97 -20.94 19.76
C GLN A 108 22.04 -20.85 18.68
N GLY A 109 22.59 -19.65 18.50
CA GLY A 109 23.57 -19.33 17.45
C GLY A 109 23.01 -18.34 16.43
N ASN A 110 23.62 -18.28 15.24
CA ASN A 110 23.20 -17.40 14.16
C ASN A 110 22.14 -18.08 13.29
N PHE A 111 20.89 -17.68 13.42
CA PHE A 111 19.74 -18.13 12.61
C PHE A 111 19.36 -17.12 11.51
N GLY A 112 20.29 -16.26 11.11
CA GLY A 112 20.02 -15.19 10.14
C GLY A 112 19.43 -13.94 10.80
N THR A 113 19.33 -12.88 10.01
CA THR A 113 18.84 -11.58 10.47
C THR A 113 17.83 -10.97 9.49
N ILE A 114 17.14 -9.93 9.93
CA ILE A 114 16.23 -9.14 9.07
C ILE A 114 16.98 -8.40 7.94
N ASP A 115 18.32 -8.32 8.03
CA ASP A 115 19.20 -7.79 6.98
C ASP A 115 19.38 -8.75 5.80
N GLY A 116 18.90 -9.97 5.94
CA GLY A 116 19.00 -11.00 4.92
C GLY A 116 20.26 -11.85 5.03
N ASP A 117 21.00 -11.72 6.12
CA ASP A 117 22.10 -12.65 6.40
C ASP A 117 21.56 -14.06 6.57
N GLY A 118 22.23 -15.02 5.95
CA GLY A 118 21.89 -16.42 6.06
C GLY A 118 22.22 -16.99 7.45
N ALA A 119 21.52 -18.05 7.84
CA ALA A 119 21.87 -18.79 9.03
C ALA A 119 23.26 -19.47 8.89
N ALA A 120 23.97 -19.61 10.01
CA ALA A 120 25.20 -20.39 10.04
C ALA A 120 24.92 -21.86 9.69
N ALA A 121 25.94 -22.58 9.24
CA ALA A 121 25.80 -24.00 8.89
C ALA A 121 25.22 -24.83 10.07
N PRO A 122 24.43 -25.89 9.81
CA PRO A 122 23.69 -26.66 10.85
C PRO A 122 24.60 -27.33 11.90
N ARG A 123 25.89 -27.48 11.63
CA ARG A 123 26.88 -27.98 12.60
C ARG A 123 27.25 -26.96 13.67
N TYR A 124 26.99 -25.67 13.46
CA TYR A 124 27.28 -24.58 14.40
C TYR A 124 26.07 -24.21 15.23
N THR A 125 24.87 -24.22 14.64
CA THR A 125 23.62 -23.87 15.32
C THR A 125 23.07 -25.02 16.16
N GLU A 126 22.30 -24.67 17.18
CA GLU A 126 21.66 -25.62 18.08
C GLU A 126 20.19 -25.29 18.23
N VAL A 127 19.37 -26.31 18.46
CA VAL A 127 17.91 -26.19 18.51
C VAL A 127 17.30 -27.00 19.65
N ARG A 128 16.15 -26.53 20.11
CA ARG A 128 15.15 -27.24 20.90
C ARG A 128 13.76 -26.67 20.61
N MET A 129 12.71 -27.30 21.11
CA MET A 129 11.36 -26.77 20.94
C MET A 129 11.14 -25.50 21.75
N GLN A 130 10.34 -24.60 21.24
CA GLN A 130 9.69 -23.56 22.04
C GLN A 130 8.59 -24.17 22.92
N LYS A 131 8.29 -23.49 24.05
CA LYS A 131 7.22 -23.95 24.95
C LYS A 131 5.88 -24.09 24.25
N LEU A 132 5.52 -23.17 23.38
CA LEU A 132 4.27 -23.19 22.61
C LEU A 132 4.21 -24.39 21.64
N ALA A 133 5.35 -24.84 21.09
CA ALA A 133 5.38 -25.99 20.20
C ALA A 133 4.97 -27.31 20.90
N LEU A 134 5.11 -27.39 22.23
CA LEU A 134 4.60 -28.55 22.98
C LEU A 134 3.08 -28.65 22.91
N GLU A 135 2.39 -27.55 22.85
CA GLU A 135 0.93 -27.52 22.74
C GLU A 135 0.44 -28.01 21.37
N MET A 136 1.31 -27.99 20.34
CA MET A 136 1.03 -28.64 19.05
C MET A 136 0.99 -30.15 19.14
N LEU A 137 1.82 -30.73 20.03
CA LEU A 137 2.03 -32.19 20.16
C LEU A 137 1.29 -32.81 21.36
N ARG A 138 0.68 -31.94 22.21
CA ARG A 138 0.05 -32.41 23.45
C ARG A 138 -1.01 -33.47 23.13
N ASP A 139 -0.97 -34.56 23.87
CA ASP A 139 -1.86 -35.71 23.74
C ASP A 139 -1.72 -36.53 22.43
N ILE A 140 -0.68 -36.35 21.62
CA ILE A 140 -0.44 -37.10 20.37
C ILE A 140 -0.38 -38.63 20.60
N ASN A 141 0.08 -39.07 21.77
CA ASN A 141 0.19 -40.48 22.14
C ASN A 141 -1.15 -41.09 22.66
N LYS A 142 -2.26 -40.33 22.59
CA LYS A 142 -3.58 -40.76 23.06
C LYS A 142 -4.55 -41.04 21.89
N ASP A 143 -4.01 -41.47 20.76
CA ASP A 143 -4.79 -41.76 19.54
C ASP A 143 -5.68 -40.59 19.05
N THR A 144 -5.19 -39.37 19.25
CA THR A 144 -5.93 -38.13 18.92
C THR A 144 -5.92 -37.79 17.45
N VAL A 145 -4.95 -38.29 16.69
CA VAL A 145 -4.77 -38.04 15.26
C VAL A 145 -4.38 -39.33 14.55
N ASP A 146 -4.58 -39.37 13.22
CA ASP A 146 -4.22 -40.53 12.43
C ASP A 146 -2.73 -40.55 12.12
N PHE A 147 -2.18 -41.76 12.05
CA PHE A 147 -0.80 -42.05 11.66
C PHE A 147 -0.77 -42.83 10.38
N VAL A 148 0.14 -42.50 9.49
CA VAL A 148 0.40 -43.22 8.22
C VAL A 148 1.85 -43.74 8.23
N PRO A 149 2.14 -44.78 7.46
CA PRO A 149 3.51 -45.16 7.22
C PRO A 149 4.31 -44.02 6.58
N ASN A 150 5.59 -43.90 6.94
CA ASN A 150 6.51 -42.97 6.29
C ASN A 150 6.87 -43.50 4.87
N TYR A 151 7.80 -42.80 4.19
CA TYR A 151 8.17 -43.10 2.79
C TYR A 151 8.79 -44.51 2.55
N ASP A 152 9.39 -45.13 3.56
CA ASP A 152 10.00 -46.49 3.50
C ASP A 152 9.24 -47.53 4.31
N GLU A 153 8.06 -47.18 4.83
CA GLU A 153 7.14 -48.00 5.63
C GLU A 153 7.71 -48.56 6.95
N ASN A 154 8.90 -48.12 7.36
CA ASN A 154 9.54 -48.57 8.61
C ASN A 154 9.08 -47.82 9.86
N GLU A 155 8.63 -46.57 9.69
CA GLU A 155 8.19 -45.73 10.78
C GLU A 155 6.78 -45.20 10.48
N LYS A 156 6.16 -44.58 11.47
CA LYS A 156 4.86 -43.91 11.32
C LYS A 156 4.99 -42.42 11.56
N GLU A 157 4.30 -41.66 10.78
CA GLU A 157 4.23 -40.19 10.93
C GLU A 157 2.78 -39.73 11.07
N PRO A 158 2.51 -38.65 11.85
CA PRO A 158 1.15 -38.13 12.02
C PRO A 158 0.71 -37.42 10.74
N VAL A 159 -0.54 -37.64 10.35
CA VAL A 159 -1.18 -36.93 9.22
C VAL A 159 -1.31 -35.44 9.52
N VAL A 160 -1.75 -35.11 10.75
CA VAL A 160 -1.83 -33.76 11.33
C VAL A 160 -1.43 -33.81 12.79
N LEU A 161 -1.09 -32.68 13.39
CA LEU A 161 -0.86 -32.59 14.83
C LEU A 161 -2.15 -32.25 15.59
N PRO A 162 -2.27 -32.61 16.89
CA PRO A 162 -3.41 -32.20 17.72
C PRO A 162 -3.64 -30.69 17.78
N SER A 163 -2.55 -29.91 17.82
CA SER A 163 -2.53 -28.45 17.72
C SER A 163 -3.55 -27.73 18.60
N LYS A 164 -3.29 -27.64 19.90
CA LYS A 164 -4.22 -27.02 20.88
C LYS A 164 -4.48 -25.52 20.71
N PHE A 165 -3.87 -24.87 19.75
CA PHE A 165 -4.14 -23.48 19.38
C PHE A 165 -4.24 -23.36 17.85
N PRO A 166 -4.97 -22.37 17.32
CA PRO A 166 -5.22 -22.19 15.89
C PRO A 166 -3.99 -21.65 15.15
N ASN A 167 -2.95 -22.51 15.04
CA ASN A 167 -1.63 -22.13 14.51
C ASN A 167 -1.68 -21.52 13.12
N LEU A 168 -2.59 -21.97 12.24
CA LEU A 168 -2.72 -21.41 10.90
C LEU A 168 -3.05 -19.92 10.90
N LEU A 169 -3.95 -19.48 11.77
CA LEU A 169 -4.28 -18.07 11.93
C LEU A 169 -3.19 -17.30 12.70
N VAL A 170 -2.68 -17.90 13.76
CA VAL A 170 -1.73 -17.25 14.66
C VAL A 170 -0.39 -17.00 14.00
N ASN A 171 0.19 -17.96 13.29
CA ASN A 171 1.48 -17.82 12.61
C ASN A 171 1.35 -17.53 11.11
N GLY A 172 0.18 -17.73 10.54
CA GLY A 172 0.01 -17.62 9.09
C GLY A 172 0.74 -18.71 8.30
N ALA A 173 0.70 -18.60 7.00
CA ALA A 173 1.45 -19.48 6.10
C ALA A 173 1.68 -18.80 4.75
N ALA A 174 2.84 -19.04 4.12
CA ALA A 174 3.10 -18.61 2.76
C ALA A 174 3.64 -19.79 1.95
N GLY A 175 3.14 -20.02 0.73
CA GLY A 175 3.56 -21.11 -0.13
C GLY A 175 3.15 -20.92 -1.57
N ILE A 176 3.99 -21.40 -2.49
CA ILE A 176 3.75 -21.36 -3.92
C ILE A 176 3.61 -22.79 -4.41
N ALA A 177 2.41 -23.16 -4.86
CA ALA A 177 2.11 -24.45 -5.47
C ALA A 177 1.96 -24.31 -6.98
N VAL A 178 1.61 -25.41 -7.66
CA VAL A 178 1.32 -25.38 -9.10
C VAL A 178 -0.06 -24.78 -9.32
N GLY A 179 -0.13 -23.66 -10.03
CA GLY A 179 -1.37 -22.98 -10.37
C GLY A 179 -2.05 -22.21 -9.23
N MET A 180 -1.50 -22.24 -8.01
CA MET A 180 -2.06 -21.55 -6.84
C MET A 180 -1.00 -21.20 -5.82
N ALA A 181 -1.30 -20.22 -4.97
CA ALA A 181 -0.43 -19.81 -3.88
C ALA A 181 -1.25 -19.52 -2.63
N THR A 182 -0.64 -19.69 -1.47
CA THR A 182 -1.17 -19.26 -0.18
C THR A 182 -0.28 -18.16 0.39
N ASN A 183 -0.90 -17.15 1.00
CA ASN A 183 -0.21 -16.09 1.72
C ASN A 183 -1.12 -15.58 2.85
N MET A 184 -1.12 -16.32 3.95
CA MET A 184 -1.93 -16.02 5.12
C MET A 184 -1.13 -15.18 6.10
N PRO A 185 -1.63 -14.02 6.52
CA PRO A 185 -0.95 -13.21 7.51
C PRO A 185 -1.06 -13.81 8.91
N PRO A 186 -0.07 -13.58 9.79
CA PRO A 186 -0.16 -13.94 11.20
C PRO A 186 -1.12 -13.01 11.96
N HIS A 187 -1.63 -13.49 13.11
CA HIS A 187 -2.55 -12.75 13.98
C HIS A 187 -2.16 -12.86 15.45
N ASN A 188 -2.68 -11.96 16.26
CA ASN A 188 -2.48 -11.99 17.70
C ASN A 188 -3.19 -13.17 18.34
N LEU A 189 -2.50 -13.92 19.20
CA LEU A 189 -3.01 -15.14 19.84
C LEU A 189 -4.26 -14.87 20.67
N ASN A 190 -4.27 -13.79 21.46
CA ASN A 190 -5.39 -13.43 22.31
C ASN A 190 -6.65 -13.15 21.49
N GLU A 191 -6.49 -12.36 20.40
CA GLU A 191 -7.60 -12.00 19.53
C GLU A 191 -8.21 -13.23 18.84
N VAL A 192 -7.38 -14.15 18.35
CA VAL A 192 -7.84 -15.36 17.69
C VAL A 192 -8.51 -16.32 18.66
N ILE A 193 -7.98 -16.48 19.88
CA ILE A 193 -8.60 -17.30 20.92
C ILE A 193 -9.97 -16.72 21.33
N ASP A 194 -10.05 -15.41 21.57
CA ASP A 194 -11.32 -14.76 21.94
C ASP A 194 -12.38 -14.96 20.84
N ALA A 195 -12.00 -14.77 19.57
CA ALA A 195 -12.91 -15.02 18.46
C ALA A 195 -13.32 -16.49 18.34
N THR A 196 -12.40 -17.42 18.64
CA THR A 196 -12.70 -18.85 18.62
C THR A 196 -13.67 -19.23 19.76
N CYS A 197 -13.51 -18.67 20.94
CA CYS A 197 -14.43 -18.87 22.05
C CYS A 197 -15.83 -18.31 21.75
N GLU A 198 -15.90 -17.13 21.14
CA GLU A 198 -17.18 -16.54 20.73
C GLU A 198 -17.87 -17.35 19.63
N TYR A 199 -17.08 -17.87 18.66
CA TYR A 199 -17.60 -18.78 17.63
C TYR A 199 -18.20 -20.06 18.25
N ILE A 200 -17.57 -20.62 19.29
CA ILE A 200 -18.09 -21.80 20.02
C ILE A 200 -19.42 -21.49 20.73
N ASP A 201 -19.57 -20.28 21.26
CA ASP A 201 -20.79 -19.85 21.90
C ASP A 201 -21.94 -19.57 20.89
N ASN A 202 -21.58 -19.12 19.69
CA ASN A 202 -22.53 -18.81 18.62
C ASN A 202 -21.97 -19.22 17.25
N PHE A 203 -22.33 -20.41 16.78
CA PHE A 203 -21.92 -20.90 15.46
C PHE A 203 -22.45 -20.07 14.27
N ASP A 204 -23.50 -19.29 14.47
CA ASP A 204 -24.11 -18.45 13.44
C ASP A 204 -23.49 -17.05 13.37
N ILE A 205 -22.50 -16.75 14.23
CA ILE A 205 -21.80 -15.47 14.28
C ILE A 205 -21.32 -15.05 12.89
N SER A 206 -21.51 -13.79 12.54
CA SER A 206 -21.07 -13.22 11.27
C SER A 206 -19.56 -12.91 11.26
N VAL A 207 -18.98 -12.77 10.07
CA VAL A 207 -17.57 -12.35 9.93
C VAL A 207 -17.36 -10.96 10.55
N ASP A 208 -18.31 -10.03 10.39
CA ASP A 208 -18.21 -8.69 10.95
C ASP A 208 -18.22 -8.69 12.49
N GLU A 209 -18.92 -9.61 13.11
CA GLU A 209 -18.88 -9.79 14.55
C GLU A 209 -17.56 -10.41 15.02
N LEU A 210 -17.03 -11.41 14.31
CA LEU A 210 -15.71 -11.98 14.58
C LEU A 210 -14.61 -10.91 14.46
N MET A 211 -14.74 -9.96 13.55
CA MET A 211 -13.82 -8.84 13.40
C MET A 211 -13.79 -7.86 14.59
N LYS A 212 -14.75 -7.92 15.50
CA LYS A 212 -14.65 -7.17 16.77
C LYS A 212 -13.56 -7.74 17.68
N PHE A 213 -13.27 -9.02 17.56
CA PHE A 213 -12.22 -9.73 18.29
C PHE A 213 -10.92 -9.76 17.49
N VAL A 214 -10.93 -10.32 16.26
CA VAL A 214 -9.76 -10.33 15.36
C VAL A 214 -9.78 -9.04 14.54
N LYS A 215 -9.12 -8.01 15.05
CA LYS A 215 -9.11 -6.68 14.43
C LYS A 215 -8.40 -6.65 13.07
N GLY A 216 -7.41 -7.52 12.88
CA GLY A 216 -6.60 -7.61 11.68
C GLY A 216 -5.32 -8.40 11.88
N PRO A 217 -4.49 -8.56 10.86
CA PRO A 217 -3.17 -9.17 11.00
C PRO A 217 -2.31 -8.51 12.05
N ASP A 218 -1.43 -9.30 12.67
CA ASP A 218 -0.46 -8.85 13.67
C ASP A 218 0.93 -9.37 13.29
N PHE A 219 1.70 -8.53 12.60
CA PHE A 219 2.97 -8.94 12.03
C PHE A 219 4.09 -8.96 13.10
N PRO A 220 5.02 -9.92 13.04
CA PRO A 220 6.12 -10.02 14.00
C PRO A 220 7.04 -8.79 14.01
N THR A 221 7.15 -8.09 12.87
CA THR A 221 7.96 -6.88 12.71
C THR A 221 7.22 -5.59 13.07
N GLY A 222 5.98 -5.67 13.60
CA GLY A 222 5.15 -4.51 13.91
C GLY A 222 4.61 -3.82 12.65
N ALA A 223 4.96 -2.57 12.45
CA ALA A 223 4.50 -1.70 11.38
C ALA A 223 3.01 -1.30 11.48
N ASN A 224 2.56 -0.42 10.61
CA ASN A 224 1.20 0.08 10.58
C ASN A 224 0.42 -0.51 9.40
N ILE A 225 -0.78 -1.03 9.67
CA ILE A 225 -1.73 -1.35 8.61
C ILE A 225 -2.54 -0.10 8.29
N MET A 226 -2.63 0.25 7.01
CA MET A 226 -3.31 1.43 6.53
C MET A 226 -4.65 1.08 5.91
N GLY A 227 -5.75 1.51 6.55
CA GLY A 227 -7.13 1.25 6.13
C GLY A 227 -7.65 -0.13 6.56
N LEU A 228 -8.97 -0.24 6.67
CA LEU A 228 -9.67 -1.46 7.10
C LEU A 228 -10.24 -2.28 5.94
N GLU A 229 -10.39 -1.68 4.76
CA GLU A 229 -11.11 -2.29 3.64
C GLU A 229 -10.44 -3.59 3.15
N GLY A 230 -9.11 -3.58 3.05
CA GLY A 230 -8.35 -4.77 2.66
C GLY A 230 -8.48 -5.93 3.65
N ILE A 231 -8.58 -5.63 4.96
CA ILE A 231 -8.81 -6.62 6.01
C ILE A 231 -10.21 -7.21 5.88
N LYS A 232 -11.24 -6.35 5.75
CA LYS A 232 -12.63 -6.79 5.56
C LYS A 232 -12.77 -7.70 4.36
N GLN A 233 -12.22 -7.28 3.22
CA GLN A 233 -12.24 -8.08 2.01
C GLN A 233 -11.56 -9.45 2.21
N ALA A 234 -10.39 -9.47 2.87
CA ALA A 234 -9.67 -10.70 3.15
C ALA A 234 -10.46 -11.67 4.03
N TYR A 235 -11.13 -11.18 5.06
CA TYR A 235 -11.86 -12.01 6.00
C TYR A 235 -13.19 -12.52 5.45
N HIS A 236 -13.86 -11.72 4.59
CA HIS A 236 -15.12 -12.15 3.95
C HIS A 236 -14.92 -13.07 2.76
N THR A 237 -13.83 -12.92 2.01
CA THR A 237 -13.64 -13.64 0.72
C THR A 237 -12.45 -14.57 0.71
N GLY A 238 -11.61 -14.56 1.74
CA GLY A 238 -10.32 -15.24 1.76
C GLY A 238 -9.25 -14.57 0.89
N ARG A 239 -9.54 -13.41 0.27
CA ARG A 239 -8.58 -12.66 -0.55
C ARG A 239 -8.70 -11.17 -0.28
N GLY A 240 -7.55 -10.48 -0.16
CA GLY A 240 -7.53 -9.04 0.08
C GLY A 240 -6.16 -8.44 -0.13
N LYS A 241 -6.11 -7.10 -0.18
CA LYS A 241 -4.87 -6.35 -0.28
C LYS A 241 -4.75 -5.44 0.93
N ILE A 242 -3.75 -5.66 1.74
CA ILE A 242 -3.50 -4.89 2.97
C ILE A 242 -2.26 -4.03 2.75
N THR A 243 -2.41 -2.72 2.88
CA THR A 243 -1.27 -1.80 2.82
C THR A 243 -0.58 -1.75 4.17
N VAL A 244 0.70 -2.07 4.19
CA VAL A 244 1.54 -2.06 5.39
C VAL A 244 2.61 -0.99 5.24
N ARG A 245 2.73 -0.11 6.22
CA ARG A 245 3.63 1.05 6.23
C ARG A 245 4.57 0.98 7.41
N ALA A 246 5.84 1.27 7.19
CA ALA A 246 6.87 1.41 8.22
C ALA A 246 6.47 2.44 9.28
N VAL A 247 6.88 2.24 10.51
CA VAL A 247 6.79 3.26 11.56
C VAL A 247 7.98 4.19 11.42
N ALA A 248 7.69 5.45 11.13
CA ALA A 248 8.70 6.49 10.98
C ALA A 248 8.29 7.74 11.75
N ASN A 249 9.22 8.30 12.51
CA ASN A 249 9.03 9.50 13.29
C ASN A 249 9.98 10.60 12.80
N ILE A 250 9.50 11.83 12.79
CA ILE A 250 10.30 13.01 12.47
C ILE A 250 10.80 13.60 13.78
N GLU A 251 12.10 13.73 13.92
CA GLU A 251 12.76 14.28 15.11
C GLU A 251 13.66 15.47 14.73
N GLU A 252 13.71 16.46 15.60
CA GLU A 252 14.70 17.54 15.52
C GLU A 252 15.89 17.22 16.44
N TYR A 253 17.08 17.24 15.89
CA TYR A 253 18.31 16.96 16.63
C TYR A 253 19.43 17.90 16.16
N ASN A 254 20.03 18.67 17.07
CA ASN A 254 21.13 19.60 16.79
C ASN A 254 20.83 20.54 15.61
N ASN A 255 19.66 21.20 15.57
CA ASN A 255 19.17 22.07 14.49
C ASN A 255 19.13 21.41 13.10
N LYS A 256 19.01 20.08 13.07
CA LYS A 256 18.74 19.30 11.85
C LYS A 256 17.50 18.45 12.07
N THR A 257 16.72 18.29 11.03
CA THR A 257 15.58 17.37 11.02
C THR A 257 16.07 16.01 10.54
N ARG A 258 15.59 14.95 11.19
CA ARG A 258 15.86 13.57 10.80
C ARG A 258 14.59 12.73 10.84
N ILE A 259 14.51 11.75 9.96
CA ILE A 259 13.46 10.73 9.95
C ILE A 259 14.07 9.47 10.56
N ILE A 260 13.43 8.95 11.61
CA ILE A 260 13.83 7.73 12.30
C ILE A 260 12.81 6.64 11.99
N VAL A 261 13.26 5.56 11.33
CA VAL A 261 12.43 4.39 11.06
C VAL A 261 12.72 3.34 12.12
N THR A 262 11.70 2.96 12.87
CA THR A 262 11.79 2.00 13.99
C THR A 262 11.20 0.64 13.66
N GLU A 263 10.30 0.57 12.70
CA GLU A 263 9.68 -0.68 12.26
C GLU A 263 9.52 -0.67 10.73
N ILE A 264 9.72 -1.82 10.11
CA ILE A 264 9.58 -2.00 8.66
C ILE A 264 8.48 -3.03 8.35
N PRO A 265 7.85 -2.96 7.18
CA PRO A 265 6.81 -3.90 6.81
C PRO A 265 7.29 -5.35 6.84
N TYR A 266 6.39 -6.27 7.15
CA TYR A 266 6.66 -7.69 7.20
C TYR A 266 7.22 -8.22 5.88
N GLN A 267 8.21 -9.13 5.97
CA GLN A 267 8.96 -9.73 4.84
C GLN A 267 9.81 -8.73 4.03
N VAL A 268 10.01 -7.52 4.50
CA VAL A 268 10.94 -6.57 3.88
C VAL A 268 12.36 -6.80 4.42
N ASN A 269 13.32 -6.90 3.50
CA ASN A 269 14.74 -6.95 3.83
C ASN A 269 15.26 -5.53 4.11
N LYS A 270 15.82 -5.30 5.31
CA LYS A 270 16.26 -3.98 5.76
C LYS A 270 17.42 -3.43 4.90
N THR A 271 18.40 -4.26 4.59
CA THR A 271 19.57 -3.88 3.75
C THR A 271 19.13 -3.49 2.34
N ASN A 272 18.22 -4.27 1.72
CA ASN A 272 17.71 -3.94 0.39
C ASN A 272 16.88 -2.64 0.41
N LEU A 273 16.12 -2.39 1.46
CA LEU A 273 15.41 -1.13 1.67
C LEU A 273 16.38 0.05 1.72
N ILE A 274 17.45 -0.04 2.53
CA ILE A 274 18.47 0.99 2.66
C ILE A 274 19.16 1.22 1.31
N MET A 275 19.58 0.16 0.62
CA MET A 275 20.20 0.26 -0.72
C MET A 275 19.29 0.95 -1.72
N LYS A 276 17.98 0.65 -1.69
CA LYS A 276 17.01 1.31 -2.58
C LYS A 276 16.86 2.80 -2.30
N ILE A 277 16.89 3.20 -1.04
CA ILE A 277 16.90 4.62 -0.66
C ILE A 277 18.15 5.31 -1.21
N VAL A 278 19.33 4.70 -1.05
CA VAL A 278 20.59 5.24 -1.59
C VAL A 278 20.56 5.37 -3.12
N GLU A 279 19.99 4.39 -3.83
CA GLU A 279 19.82 4.45 -5.29
C GLU A 279 18.96 5.66 -5.68
N LEU A 280 17.81 5.87 -5.03
CA LEU A 280 16.91 6.99 -5.31
C LEU A 280 17.55 8.36 -5.02
N ILE A 281 18.44 8.45 -4.03
CA ILE A 281 19.22 9.65 -3.74
C ILE A 281 20.24 9.91 -4.87
N LYS A 282 20.98 8.88 -5.31
CA LYS A 282 21.97 8.98 -6.40
C LYS A 282 21.32 9.37 -7.72
N ASP A 283 20.16 8.83 -8.01
CA ASP A 283 19.36 9.11 -9.21
C ASP A 283 18.65 10.47 -9.15
N LYS A 284 18.79 11.20 -8.04
CA LYS A 284 18.11 12.49 -7.77
C LYS A 284 16.57 12.40 -7.84
N ARG A 285 16.02 11.24 -7.58
CA ARG A 285 14.57 11.05 -7.49
C ARG A 285 14.02 11.46 -6.12
N ILE A 286 14.85 11.41 -5.10
CA ILE A 286 14.56 11.96 -3.76
C ILE A 286 15.72 12.90 -3.41
N GLU A 287 15.40 14.18 -3.30
CA GLU A 287 16.34 15.21 -2.89
C GLU A 287 16.09 15.62 -1.44
N GLY A 288 17.04 16.29 -0.82
CA GLY A 288 16.88 16.80 0.55
C GLY A 288 17.41 15.87 1.65
N ILE A 289 17.88 14.67 1.33
CA ILE A 289 18.59 13.78 2.27
C ILE A 289 20.06 14.15 2.30
N SER A 290 20.65 14.27 3.49
CA SER A 290 22.08 14.58 3.69
C SER A 290 22.89 13.36 4.07
N ASP A 291 22.32 12.44 4.87
CA ASP A 291 22.99 11.23 5.33
C ASP A 291 21.98 10.12 5.64
N LEU A 292 22.41 8.86 5.55
CA LEU A 292 21.62 7.69 5.83
C LEU A 292 22.47 6.67 6.59
N ARG A 293 22.06 6.34 7.81
CA ARG A 293 22.75 5.39 8.68
C ARG A 293 21.82 4.33 9.21
N ASP A 294 22.37 3.13 9.38
CA ASP A 294 21.73 2.06 10.13
C ASP A 294 22.31 2.01 11.55
N GLU A 295 21.51 2.35 12.54
CA GLU A 295 21.84 2.33 13.95
C GLU A 295 21.11 1.19 14.68
N SER A 296 20.58 0.21 13.93
CA SER A 296 19.88 -0.94 14.49
C SER A 296 20.79 -1.76 15.42
N ASN A 297 20.23 -2.26 16.51
CA ASN A 297 20.92 -3.08 17.50
C ASN A 297 19.98 -4.12 18.11
N MET A 298 20.42 -4.82 19.17
CA MET A 298 19.61 -5.82 19.86
C MET A 298 18.28 -5.29 20.46
N LYS A 299 18.11 -3.96 20.57
CA LYS A 299 16.87 -3.35 21.08
C LYS A 299 15.82 -3.12 19.97
N GLY A 300 16.22 -3.24 18.71
CA GLY A 300 15.33 -3.07 17.58
C GLY A 300 15.96 -2.35 16.38
N ILE A 301 15.11 -2.12 15.39
CA ILE A 301 15.46 -1.42 14.16
C ILE A 301 15.56 0.08 14.44
N ARG A 302 16.59 0.71 13.89
CA ARG A 302 16.76 2.17 13.90
C ARG A 302 17.49 2.62 12.65
N ILE A 303 16.74 3.01 11.62
CA ILE A 303 17.30 3.61 10.41
C ILE A 303 17.17 5.12 10.55
N VAL A 304 18.29 5.83 10.46
CA VAL A 304 18.36 7.29 10.63
C VAL A 304 18.59 7.94 9.27
N ILE A 305 17.66 8.77 8.84
CA ILE A 305 17.71 9.53 7.59
C ILE A 305 17.84 11.02 7.97
N GLU A 306 19.04 11.59 7.83
CA GLU A 306 19.27 13.01 8.10
C GLU A 306 18.88 13.87 6.90
N LEU A 307 18.20 14.97 7.15
CA LEU A 307 17.72 15.86 6.11
C LEU A 307 18.61 17.11 5.99
N LYS A 308 18.60 17.73 4.83
CA LYS A 308 19.19 19.07 4.61
C LYS A 308 18.30 20.13 5.28
N ARG A 309 18.88 21.29 5.61
CA ARG A 309 18.20 22.35 6.38
C ARG A 309 16.88 22.82 5.77
N ASP A 310 16.81 22.90 4.45
CA ASP A 310 15.66 23.47 3.72
C ASP A 310 14.71 22.39 3.20
N ALA A 311 14.89 21.13 3.63
CA ALA A 311 14.10 20.02 3.15
C ALA A 311 12.82 19.86 3.98
N ASN A 312 11.68 19.66 3.31
CA ASN A 312 10.42 19.35 3.98
C ASN A 312 10.38 17.85 4.34
N PRO A 313 10.35 17.47 5.63
CA PRO A 313 10.44 16.10 6.06
C PRO A 313 9.23 15.27 5.63
N ASN A 314 8.02 15.84 5.56
CA ASN A 314 6.81 15.14 5.16
C ASN A 314 6.85 14.76 3.68
N ILE A 315 7.31 15.64 2.82
CA ILE A 315 7.47 15.38 1.39
C ILE A 315 8.48 14.25 1.16
N ILE A 316 9.61 14.28 1.85
CA ILE A 316 10.62 13.22 1.75
C ILE A 316 10.05 11.90 2.25
N LEU A 317 9.37 11.90 3.40
CA LEU A 317 8.75 10.71 3.97
C LEU A 317 7.70 10.11 3.02
N ASN A 318 6.85 10.93 2.43
CA ASN A 318 5.86 10.49 1.45
C ASN A 318 6.50 9.91 0.19
N ASN A 319 7.59 10.53 -0.30
CA ASN A 319 8.37 9.98 -1.42
C ASN A 319 9.02 8.64 -1.06
N LEU A 320 9.53 8.47 0.15
CA LEU A 320 10.05 7.20 0.64
C LEU A 320 8.97 6.13 0.67
N TYR A 321 7.77 6.42 1.18
CA TYR A 321 6.64 5.49 1.16
C TYR A 321 6.23 5.10 -0.27
N LYS A 322 6.23 6.05 -1.21
CA LYS A 322 5.80 5.79 -2.59
C LYS A 322 6.82 5.02 -3.41
N HIS A 323 8.11 5.25 -3.20
CA HIS A 323 9.16 4.73 -4.07
C HIS A 323 10.01 3.61 -3.46
N THR A 324 9.77 3.25 -2.20
CA THR A 324 10.52 2.19 -1.50
C THR A 324 9.58 1.21 -0.80
N GLN A 325 10.16 0.15 -0.26
CA GLN A 325 9.45 -0.83 0.56
C GLN A 325 9.14 -0.34 1.99
N MET A 326 9.32 0.96 2.30
CA MET A 326 8.76 1.54 3.52
C MET A 326 7.23 1.49 3.56
N GLN A 327 6.59 1.38 2.40
CA GLN A 327 5.20 0.99 2.26
C GLN A 327 5.11 -0.14 1.24
N THR A 328 4.39 -1.20 1.59
CA THR A 328 4.19 -2.36 0.72
C THR A 328 2.76 -2.86 0.82
N THR A 329 2.34 -3.65 -0.14
CA THR A 329 1.03 -4.30 -0.13
C THR A 329 1.21 -5.77 0.18
N PHE A 330 0.58 -6.24 1.25
CA PHE A 330 0.47 -7.65 1.58
C PHE A 330 -0.78 -8.22 0.92
N GLY A 331 -0.58 -9.08 -0.09
CA GLY A 331 -1.69 -9.75 -0.78
C GLY A 331 -2.14 -10.99 0.00
N VAL A 332 -3.28 -10.91 0.66
CA VAL A 332 -3.85 -12.03 1.42
C VAL A 332 -4.47 -13.05 0.48
N ILE A 333 -4.11 -14.30 0.66
CA ILE A 333 -4.73 -15.49 0.02
C ILE A 333 -4.83 -16.58 1.08
N ASN A 334 -6.01 -16.76 1.64
CA ASN A 334 -6.28 -17.75 2.69
C ASN A 334 -6.56 -19.12 2.09
N LEU A 335 -5.56 -19.69 1.42
CA LEU A 335 -5.65 -20.99 0.79
C LEU A 335 -5.03 -22.07 1.69
N ALA A 336 -5.79 -23.08 2.09
CA ALA A 336 -5.34 -24.20 2.90
C ALA A 336 -5.95 -25.51 2.41
N LEU A 337 -5.38 -26.62 2.86
CA LEU A 337 -5.91 -27.96 2.60
C LEU A 337 -7.02 -28.27 3.61
N VAL A 338 -8.21 -28.58 3.10
CA VAL A 338 -9.35 -29.10 3.85
C VAL A 338 -9.59 -30.54 3.41
N ASN A 339 -9.24 -31.51 4.24
CA ASN A 339 -9.32 -32.94 3.91
C ASN A 339 -8.59 -33.30 2.58
N GLY A 340 -7.42 -32.70 2.36
CA GLY A 340 -6.59 -32.91 1.16
C GLY A 340 -6.98 -32.06 -0.06
N GLU A 341 -8.06 -31.27 -0.01
CA GLU A 341 -8.48 -30.37 -1.10
C GLU A 341 -8.08 -28.93 -0.82
N PRO A 342 -7.47 -28.21 -1.78
CA PRO A 342 -7.14 -26.80 -1.60
C PRO A 342 -8.40 -25.92 -1.68
N LYS A 343 -8.67 -25.16 -0.62
CA LYS A 343 -9.82 -24.24 -0.53
C LYS A 343 -9.38 -22.87 -0.05
N VAL A 344 -9.95 -21.82 -0.65
CA VAL A 344 -9.82 -20.45 -0.16
C VAL A 344 -10.89 -20.23 0.90
N LEU A 345 -10.47 -19.86 2.11
CA LEU A 345 -11.33 -19.87 3.30
C LEU A 345 -11.51 -18.45 3.84
N THR A 346 -12.71 -18.15 4.31
CA THR A 346 -13.05 -16.97 5.10
C THR A 346 -12.53 -17.10 6.53
N LEU A 347 -12.52 -16.01 7.29
CA LEU A 347 -12.13 -16.05 8.71
C LEU A 347 -13.01 -17.03 9.51
N LYS A 348 -14.33 -17.00 9.28
CA LYS A 348 -15.28 -17.90 9.95
C LYS A 348 -15.01 -19.37 9.65
N GLU A 349 -14.73 -19.70 8.39
CA GLU A 349 -14.42 -21.08 7.98
C GLU A 349 -13.11 -21.57 8.57
N LEU A 350 -12.07 -20.72 8.63
CA LEU A 350 -10.79 -21.07 9.26
C LEU A 350 -10.97 -21.43 10.74
N ILE A 351 -11.72 -20.62 11.49
CA ILE A 351 -12.03 -20.88 12.90
C ILE A 351 -12.89 -22.12 13.02
N GLY A 352 -13.90 -22.29 12.17
CA GLY A 352 -14.79 -23.45 12.18
C GLY A 352 -14.07 -24.77 11.99
N HIS A 353 -13.19 -24.87 10.98
CA HIS A 353 -12.38 -26.08 10.75
C HIS A 353 -11.43 -26.38 11.90
N TYR A 354 -10.87 -25.35 12.54
CA TYR A 354 -10.05 -25.55 13.73
C TYR A 354 -10.88 -26.10 14.90
N VAL A 355 -12.06 -25.55 15.18
CA VAL A 355 -12.95 -26.02 16.25
C VAL A 355 -13.41 -27.46 15.99
N GLU A 356 -13.74 -27.79 14.74
CA GLU A 356 -14.10 -29.17 14.35
C GLU A 356 -12.93 -30.15 14.59
N HIS A 357 -11.72 -29.77 14.23
CA HIS A 357 -10.53 -30.56 14.52
C HIS A 357 -10.33 -30.78 16.03
N GLN A 358 -10.48 -29.72 16.85
CA GLN A 358 -10.34 -29.85 18.30
C GLN A 358 -11.44 -30.75 18.91
N ARG A 359 -12.67 -30.67 18.37
CA ARG A 359 -13.75 -31.54 18.78
C ARG A 359 -13.41 -33.02 18.55
N ASP A 360 -12.82 -33.33 17.39
CA ASP A 360 -12.37 -34.69 17.08
C ASP A 360 -11.22 -35.13 18.00
N VAL A 361 -10.19 -34.28 18.17
CA VAL A 361 -9.04 -34.53 19.05
C VAL A 361 -9.49 -34.84 20.49
N ILE A 362 -10.38 -34.04 21.06
CA ILE A 362 -10.87 -34.24 22.45
C ILE A 362 -11.74 -35.49 22.54
N THR A 363 -12.60 -35.72 21.55
CA THR A 363 -13.43 -36.94 21.52
C THR A 363 -12.55 -38.20 21.47
N ARG A 364 -11.53 -38.23 20.63
CA ARG A 364 -10.61 -39.35 20.53
C ARG A 364 -9.77 -39.50 21.80
N ARG A 365 -9.28 -38.40 22.38
CA ARG A 365 -8.60 -38.43 23.67
C ARG A 365 -9.44 -39.01 24.78
N CYS A 366 -10.68 -38.55 24.93
CA CYS A 366 -11.61 -39.05 25.94
C CYS A 366 -11.96 -40.53 25.74
N LYS A 367 -12.11 -41.01 24.50
CA LYS A 367 -12.29 -42.41 24.18
C LYS A 367 -11.08 -43.28 24.58
N PHE A 368 -9.87 -42.78 24.30
CA PHE A 368 -8.62 -43.45 24.66
C PHE A 368 -8.47 -43.51 26.19
N GLU A 369 -8.71 -42.42 26.90
CA GLU A 369 -8.63 -42.35 28.36
C GLU A 369 -9.71 -43.21 29.01
N LEU A 370 -10.94 -43.20 28.46
CA LEU A 370 -12.04 -44.05 28.92
C LEU A 370 -11.66 -45.55 28.81
N LYS A 371 -11.20 -45.98 27.64
CA LYS A 371 -10.78 -47.35 27.42
C LYS A 371 -9.67 -47.77 28.41
N LYS A 372 -8.65 -46.93 28.55
CA LYS A 372 -7.56 -47.14 29.49
C LYS A 372 -8.03 -47.20 30.94
N ALA A 373 -8.99 -46.37 31.33
CA ALA A 373 -9.59 -46.34 32.67
C ALA A 373 -10.47 -47.59 32.91
N GLU A 374 -11.27 -48.00 31.91
CA GLU A 374 -12.08 -49.24 31.99
C GLU A 374 -11.21 -50.49 32.04
N ASP A 375 -10.18 -50.58 31.21
CA ASP A 375 -9.21 -51.69 31.23
C ASP A 375 -8.53 -51.77 32.60
N ARG A 376 -8.15 -50.64 33.18
CA ARG A 376 -7.51 -50.60 34.50
C ARG A 376 -8.49 -50.91 35.62
N ALA A 377 -9.70 -50.35 35.60
CA ALA A 377 -10.75 -50.63 36.55
C ALA A 377 -11.10 -52.14 36.56
N HIS A 378 -11.20 -52.76 35.39
CA HIS A 378 -11.42 -54.17 35.25
C HIS A 378 -10.36 -55.03 35.92
N ILE A 379 -9.06 -54.66 35.77
CA ILE A 379 -7.96 -55.33 36.44
C ILE A 379 -8.06 -55.14 37.95
N VAL A 380 -8.27 -53.91 38.45
CA VAL A 380 -8.34 -53.60 39.88
C VAL A 380 -9.51 -54.27 40.53
N GLU A 381 -10.67 -54.37 39.88
CA GLU A 381 -11.84 -55.13 40.34
C GLU A 381 -11.50 -56.60 40.56
N GLY A 382 -10.80 -57.22 39.57
CA GLY A 382 -10.33 -58.61 39.69
C GLY A 382 -9.36 -58.82 40.88
N LEU A 383 -8.43 -57.86 41.10
CA LEU A 383 -7.49 -57.88 42.20
C LEU A 383 -8.19 -57.73 43.56
N LEU A 384 -9.17 -56.86 43.70
CA LEU A 384 -10.00 -56.71 44.94
C LEU A 384 -10.72 -57.97 45.25
N LYS A 385 -11.42 -58.57 44.25
CA LYS A 385 -12.12 -59.86 44.41
C LYS A 385 -11.15 -60.98 44.77
N ALA A 386 -9.92 -60.94 44.24
CA ALA A 386 -8.88 -61.89 44.54
C ALA A 386 -8.40 -61.80 46.00
N ILE A 387 -8.25 -60.57 46.51
CA ILE A 387 -7.84 -60.35 47.90
C ILE A 387 -8.91 -60.86 48.89
N ASP A 388 -10.19 -60.69 48.57
CA ASP A 388 -11.29 -61.22 49.39
C ASP A 388 -11.32 -62.74 49.45
N HIS A 389 -10.76 -63.49 48.48
CA HIS A 389 -10.68 -64.93 48.42
C HIS A 389 -9.25 -65.42 48.39
N ILE A 390 -8.31 -64.71 49.00
CA ILE A 390 -6.88 -64.93 48.82
C ILE A 390 -6.41 -66.29 49.25
N ASP A 391 -6.92 -66.82 50.35
CA ASP A 391 -6.51 -68.12 50.89
C ASP A 391 -6.90 -69.29 49.94
N GLU A 392 -8.06 -69.16 49.27
CA GLU A 392 -8.48 -70.14 48.26
C GLU A 392 -7.68 -70.06 47.01
N ILE A 393 -7.40 -68.84 46.53
CA ILE A 393 -6.54 -68.54 45.37
C ILE A 393 -5.14 -69.11 45.53
N ILE A 394 -4.51 -68.90 46.71
CA ILE A 394 -3.17 -69.43 47.03
C ILE A 394 -3.17 -70.96 47.01
N LYS A 395 -4.24 -71.60 47.54
CA LYS A 395 -4.39 -73.09 47.48
C LYS A 395 -4.44 -73.54 46.03
N ILE A 396 -5.24 -72.93 45.18
CA ILE A 396 -5.36 -73.27 43.78
C ILE A 396 -4.02 -73.09 43.03
N ILE A 397 -3.33 -71.98 43.24
CA ILE A 397 -2.05 -71.69 42.61
C ILE A 397 -1.00 -72.76 43.02
N ARG A 398 -0.94 -73.12 44.30
CA ARG A 398 0.00 -74.09 44.83
C ARG A 398 -0.30 -75.55 44.35
N ALA A 399 -1.56 -75.83 44.07
CA ALA A 399 -2.02 -77.14 43.58
C ALA A 399 -1.94 -77.25 42.02
N SER A 400 -1.64 -76.15 41.31
CA SER A 400 -1.59 -76.09 39.87
C SER A 400 -0.17 -76.22 39.35
N TYR A 401 0.02 -77.01 38.27
CA TYR A 401 1.33 -77.16 37.58
C TYR A 401 1.53 -76.10 36.50
N SER A 402 0.51 -75.93 35.62
CA SER A 402 0.51 -74.98 34.48
C SER A 402 -0.89 -74.43 34.18
N ASP A 403 -1.91 -74.91 34.89
CA ASP A 403 -3.34 -74.68 34.63
C ASP A 403 -3.96 -73.74 35.71
N ALA A 404 -3.16 -73.02 36.43
CA ALA A 404 -3.58 -72.07 37.47
C ALA A 404 -4.53 -71.00 36.89
N GLN A 405 -4.22 -70.46 35.73
CA GLN A 405 -5.06 -69.40 35.08
C GLN A 405 -6.43 -69.91 34.76
N GLU A 406 -6.54 -71.09 34.14
CA GLU A 406 -7.82 -71.69 33.78
C GLU A 406 -8.67 -72.03 34.99
N LYS A 407 -8.09 -72.63 36.05
CA LYS A 407 -8.78 -72.90 37.29
C LYS A 407 -9.26 -71.67 38.04
N LEU A 408 -8.52 -70.55 38.00
CA LEU A 408 -8.97 -69.28 38.58
C LEU A 408 -10.14 -68.68 37.78
N MET A 409 -10.09 -68.82 36.46
CA MET A 409 -11.17 -68.36 35.60
C MET A 409 -12.47 -69.16 35.83
N GLU A 410 -12.38 -70.48 35.89
CA GLU A 410 -13.55 -71.39 36.13
C GLU A 410 -14.14 -71.18 37.54
N ARG A 411 -13.31 -71.09 38.52
CA ARG A 411 -13.74 -71.01 39.92
C ARG A 411 -14.37 -69.67 40.31
N PHE A 412 -13.78 -68.55 39.90
CA PHE A 412 -14.16 -67.21 40.34
C PHE A 412 -14.82 -66.38 39.26
N GLY A 413 -14.84 -66.84 37.99
CA GLY A 413 -15.36 -66.13 36.87
C GLY A 413 -14.47 -64.95 36.46
N PHE A 414 -13.19 -65.08 36.71
CA PHE A 414 -12.22 -64.04 36.24
C PHE A 414 -12.05 -64.10 34.77
N THR A 415 -11.82 -62.95 34.16
CA THR A 415 -11.34 -62.91 32.76
C THR A 415 -9.86 -63.34 32.69
N LYS A 416 -9.41 -63.67 31.50
CA LYS A 416 -8.01 -64.03 31.23
C LYS A 416 -7.05 -62.99 31.78
N ILE A 417 -7.31 -61.68 31.46
CA ILE A 417 -6.48 -60.54 31.89
C ILE A 417 -6.46 -60.38 33.43
N GLN A 418 -7.62 -60.61 34.10
CA GLN A 418 -7.70 -60.56 35.54
C GLN A 418 -6.87 -61.70 36.14
N ALA A 419 -7.03 -62.95 35.66
CA ALA A 419 -6.30 -64.09 36.13
C ALA A 419 -4.77 -63.93 35.93
N GLU A 420 -4.31 -63.46 34.80
CA GLU A 420 -2.90 -63.13 34.57
C GLU A 420 -2.40 -62.09 35.59
N SER A 421 -3.13 -61.00 35.79
CA SER A 421 -2.75 -59.95 36.75
C SER A 421 -2.74 -60.42 38.20
N ILE A 422 -3.57 -61.39 38.54
CA ILE A 422 -3.58 -62.03 39.85
C ILE A 422 -2.35 -62.94 40.03
N LEU A 423 -2.01 -63.74 39.01
CA LEU A 423 -0.80 -64.55 39.02
C LEU A 423 0.50 -63.75 39.09
N GLU A 424 0.54 -62.61 38.51
CA GLU A 424 1.68 -61.68 38.57
C GLU A 424 1.70 -60.80 39.85
N MET A 425 0.70 -60.94 40.72
CA MET A 425 0.57 -60.14 41.93
C MET A 425 1.69 -60.40 42.91
N ARG A 426 2.37 -59.33 43.31
CA ARG A 426 3.43 -59.39 44.33
C ARG A 426 2.84 -59.63 45.71
N LEU A 427 3.47 -60.53 46.53
CA LEU A 427 3.04 -60.83 47.92
C LEU A 427 2.85 -59.58 48.81
N ARG A 428 3.55 -58.50 48.57
CA ARG A 428 3.37 -57.24 49.28
C ARG A 428 1.96 -56.67 49.17
N ARG A 429 1.27 -56.92 48.04
CA ARG A 429 -0.12 -56.41 47.79
C ARG A 429 -1.19 -57.11 48.63
N LEU A 430 -0.80 -58.17 49.39
CA LEU A 430 -1.73 -58.86 50.32
C LEU A 430 -1.90 -58.16 51.67
N GLN A 431 -1.19 -57.07 51.92
CA GLN A 431 -1.31 -56.29 53.17
C GLN A 431 -2.61 -55.48 53.16
N GLY A 432 -3.27 -55.35 54.35
CA GLY A 432 -4.50 -54.59 54.47
C GLY A 432 -4.45 -53.14 53.95
N LEU A 433 -3.34 -52.47 54.16
CA LEU A 433 -3.11 -51.11 53.66
C LEU A 433 -3.08 -51.00 52.10
N GLU A 434 -2.66 -52.07 51.44
CA GLU A 434 -2.64 -52.12 49.98
C GLU A 434 -4.07 -52.37 49.42
N ARG A 435 -4.93 -53.11 50.15
CA ARG A 435 -6.34 -53.26 49.82
C ARG A 435 -7.08 -51.89 49.85
N GLU A 436 -6.85 -51.08 50.84
CA GLU A 436 -7.46 -49.73 50.91
C GLU A 436 -7.03 -48.88 49.75
N LYS A 437 -5.76 -48.90 49.36
CA LYS A 437 -5.28 -48.20 48.17
C LYS A 437 -5.92 -48.66 46.87
N LEU A 438 -6.05 -49.97 46.69
CA LEU A 438 -6.75 -50.53 45.52
C LEU A 438 -8.22 -50.12 45.48
N GLN A 439 -8.89 -50.06 46.63
CA GLN A 439 -10.27 -49.59 46.71
C GLN A 439 -10.40 -48.11 46.39
N GLU A 440 -9.48 -47.28 46.86
CA GLU A 440 -9.40 -45.87 46.53
C GLU A 440 -9.13 -45.66 45.00
N GLU A 441 -8.16 -46.43 44.46
CA GLU A 441 -7.86 -46.44 43.02
C GLU A 441 -9.12 -46.83 42.21
N TYR A 442 -9.85 -47.88 42.60
CA TYR A 442 -11.09 -48.33 41.94
C TYR A 442 -12.14 -47.23 41.97
N ASN A 443 -12.39 -46.65 43.12
CA ASN A 443 -13.38 -45.58 43.29
C ASN A 443 -13.04 -44.35 42.44
N SER A 444 -11.76 -44.02 42.35
CA SER A 444 -11.26 -42.91 41.51
C SER A 444 -11.47 -43.23 40.01
N LEU A 445 -11.16 -44.45 39.58
CA LEU A 445 -11.37 -44.88 38.18
C LEU A 445 -12.85 -44.89 37.80
N ILE A 446 -13.75 -45.35 38.71
CA ILE A 446 -15.21 -45.31 38.42
C ILE A 446 -15.72 -43.88 38.29
N LYS A 447 -15.25 -42.96 39.08
CA LYS A 447 -15.60 -41.53 38.96
C LYS A 447 -15.08 -40.98 37.64
N GLU A 448 -13.86 -41.29 37.24
CA GLU A 448 -13.27 -40.82 35.97
C GLU A 448 -13.99 -41.45 34.77
N ILE A 449 -14.33 -42.75 34.81
CA ILE A 449 -15.15 -43.40 33.77
C ILE A 449 -16.49 -42.72 33.61
N ALA A 450 -17.17 -42.42 34.74
CA ALA A 450 -18.45 -41.73 34.70
C ALA A 450 -18.32 -40.33 34.07
N ARG A 451 -17.31 -39.57 34.47
CA ARG A 451 -16.97 -38.23 33.94
C ARG A 451 -16.70 -38.30 32.42
N LEU A 452 -15.86 -39.24 31.98
CA LEU A 452 -15.51 -39.39 30.57
C LEU A 452 -16.71 -39.80 29.72
N LYS A 453 -17.58 -40.67 30.24
CA LYS A 453 -18.86 -41.03 29.58
C LYS A 453 -19.81 -39.86 29.48
N GLU A 454 -19.90 -39.02 30.51
CA GLU A 454 -20.68 -37.80 30.48
C GLU A 454 -20.17 -36.81 29.42
N ILE A 455 -18.86 -36.59 29.36
CA ILE A 455 -18.22 -35.74 28.35
C ILE A 455 -18.53 -36.26 26.94
N LEU A 456 -18.33 -37.57 26.69
CA LEU A 456 -18.59 -38.17 25.39
C LEU A 456 -20.07 -38.17 24.99
N GLY A 457 -20.98 -38.12 25.96
CA GLY A 457 -22.43 -38.05 25.74
C GLY A 457 -22.96 -36.62 25.52
N ASN A 458 -22.16 -35.61 25.77
CA ASN A 458 -22.61 -34.21 25.70
C ASN A 458 -21.62 -33.33 24.94
N GLU A 459 -21.96 -32.98 23.71
CA GLU A 459 -21.14 -32.13 22.82
C GLU A 459 -20.78 -30.76 23.47
N ARG A 460 -21.68 -30.22 24.27
CA ARG A 460 -21.43 -28.93 24.94
C ARG A 460 -20.29 -29.02 25.95
N LEU A 461 -20.11 -30.14 26.61
CA LEU A 461 -18.97 -30.37 27.52
C LEU A 461 -17.66 -30.44 26.75
N ILE A 462 -17.63 -31.05 25.56
CA ILE A 462 -16.46 -31.09 24.70
C ILE A 462 -16.07 -29.66 24.28
N LEU A 463 -17.06 -28.86 23.87
CA LEU A 463 -16.85 -27.46 23.48
C LEU A 463 -16.34 -26.59 24.65
N ASN A 464 -16.85 -26.83 25.86
CA ASN A 464 -16.36 -26.14 27.07
C ASN A 464 -14.90 -26.49 27.36
N ILE A 465 -14.51 -27.74 27.18
CA ILE A 465 -13.11 -28.17 27.35
C ILE A 465 -12.19 -27.47 26.35
N ILE A 466 -12.65 -27.29 25.09
CA ILE A 466 -11.90 -26.52 24.08
C ILE A 466 -11.69 -25.09 24.59
N LYS A 467 -12.71 -24.43 25.12
CA LYS A 467 -12.61 -23.06 25.64
C LYS A 467 -11.67 -22.96 26.84
N GLU A 468 -11.75 -23.91 27.75
CA GLU A 468 -10.87 -23.97 28.93
C GLU A 468 -9.39 -24.13 28.50
N GLU A 469 -9.11 -25.08 27.60
CA GLU A 469 -7.75 -25.31 27.09
C GLU A 469 -7.20 -24.11 26.30
N LEU A 470 -8.03 -23.44 25.49
CA LEU A 470 -7.66 -22.21 24.80
C LEU A 470 -7.40 -21.06 25.78
N SER A 471 -8.21 -20.94 26.84
CA SER A 471 -8.01 -19.92 27.88
C SER A 471 -6.69 -20.12 28.63
N GLU A 472 -6.32 -21.36 28.94
CA GLU A 472 -5.02 -21.68 29.52
C GLU A 472 -3.84 -21.25 28.62
N ILE A 473 -3.98 -21.48 27.31
CA ILE A 473 -2.96 -21.10 26.31
C ILE A 473 -2.87 -19.57 26.21
N LYS A 474 -4.00 -18.88 26.19
CA LYS A 474 -4.05 -17.41 26.21
C LYS A 474 -3.33 -16.85 27.43
N GLU A 475 -3.59 -17.42 28.62
CA GLU A 475 -2.97 -16.97 29.87
C GLU A 475 -1.44 -17.19 29.89
N LYS A 476 -0.98 -18.31 29.30
CA LYS A 476 0.45 -18.69 29.32
C LYS A 476 1.30 -18.02 28.25
N PHE A 477 0.72 -17.76 27.08
CA PHE A 477 1.46 -17.38 25.86
C PHE A 477 0.93 -16.11 25.19
N GLY A 478 -0.19 -15.57 25.67
CA GLY A 478 -0.75 -14.33 25.13
C GLY A 478 0.15 -13.13 25.35
N ASP A 479 0.21 -12.26 24.33
CA ASP A 479 0.95 -11.00 24.37
C ASP A 479 0.14 -9.87 23.69
N ASP A 480 0.65 -8.66 23.77
CA ASP A 480 0.03 -7.51 23.17
C ASP A 480 0.24 -7.49 21.64
N ARG A 481 -0.70 -6.86 20.94
CA ARG A 481 -0.60 -6.60 19.50
C ARG A 481 0.63 -5.73 19.19
N ARG A 482 1.38 -6.10 18.16
CA ARG A 482 2.56 -5.36 17.66
C ARG A 482 2.21 -4.40 16.54
N THR A 483 1.33 -4.80 15.63
CA THR A 483 0.94 -4.02 14.45
C THR A 483 -0.22 -3.09 14.78
N GLU A 484 -0.05 -1.78 14.59
CA GLU A 484 -1.12 -0.80 14.73
C GLU A 484 -1.98 -0.76 13.48
N ILE A 485 -3.31 -0.61 13.64
CA ILE A 485 -4.25 -0.48 12.53
C ILE A 485 -4.79 0.95 12.52
N LYS A 486 -4.49 1.68 11.44
CA LYS A 486 -4.96 3.05 11.21
C LYS A 486 -6.17 3.03 10.30
N SER A 487 -7.33 3.40 10.84
CA SER A 487 -8.62 3.36 10.12
C SER A 487 -8.69 4.36 8.96
N ASN A 488 -8.10 5.53 9.14
CA ASN A 488 -8.06 6.57 8.11
C ASN A 488 -6.79 6.40 7.28
N PHE A 489 -6.98 6.09 6.04
CA PHE A 489 -5.91 6.00 5.04
C PHE A 489 -6.32 6.79 3.81
N ASP A 490 -5.69 7.94 3.62
CA ASP A 490 -5.72 8.66 2.37
C ASP A 490 -4.51 8.20 1.53
N GLU A 491 -4.74 7.82 0.29
CA GLU A 491 -3.64 7.54 -0.63
C GLU A 491 -2.80 8.81 -0.78
N ILE A 492 -1.48 8.67 -0.76
CA ILE A 492 -0.56 9.80 -0.95
C ILE A 492 -0.82 10.38 -2.34
N GLU A 493 -1.41 11.56 -2.38
CA GLU A 493 -1.61 12.29 -3.63
C GLU A 493 -0.26 12.73 -4.21
N ILE A 494 -0.19 12.85 -5.54
CA ILE A 494 1.04 13.30 -6.24
C ILE A 494 1.46 14.68 -5.73
N GLU A 495 0.51 15.49 -5.35
CA GLU A 495 0.70 16.85 -4.83
C GLU A 495 1.47 16.89 -3.50
N GLU A 496 1.24 15.91 -2.61
CA GLU A 496 1.95 15.76 -1.34
C GLU A 496 3.43 15.37 -1.48
N LEU A 497 3.83 14.97 -2.68
CA LEU A 497 5.20 14.58 -3.00
C LEU A 497 6.03 15.73 -3.55
N ILE A 498 5.41 16.87 -3.83
CA ILE A 498 6.02 18.00 -4.52
C ILE A 498 6.14 19.15 -3.54
N LYS A 499 7.33 19.72 -3.49
CA LYS A 499 7.58 20.90 -2.67
C LYS A 499 6.73 22.07 -3.19
N GLU A 500 5.97 22.70 -2.31
CA GLU A 500 5.32 23.97 -2.63
C GLU A 500 6.36 25.08 -2.66
N GLU A 501 6.55 25.67 -3.82
CA GLU A 501 7.48 26.79 -4.06
C GLU A 501 6.99 27.67 -5.21
N ASP A 502 7.40 28.92 -5.19
CA ASP A 502 7.09 29.83 -6.28
C ASP A 502 7.93 29.51 -7.51
N VAL A 503 7.25 29.40 -8.63
CA VAL A 503 7.86 29.11 -9.93
C VAL A 503 7.46 30.14 -10.97
N VAL A 504 8.41 30.49 -11.84
CA VAL A 504 8.18 31.30 -13.01
C VAL A 504 7.80 30.41 -14.18
N ILE A 505 6.60 30.59 -14.72
CA ILE A 505 6.15 29.87 -15.91
C ILE A 505 6.29 30.79 -17.11
N THR A 506 6.90 30.27 -18.16
CA THR A 506 7.05 30.97 -19.44
C THR A 506 6.39 30.18 -20.55
N LEU A 507 5.56 30.83 -21.36
CA LEU A 507 4.96 30.28 -22.57
C LEU A 507 5.36 31.13 -23.75
N THR A 508 5.86 30.50 -24.81
CA THR A 508 6.21 31.20 -26.06
C THR A 508 5.04 31.19 -27.03
N LYS A 509 5.07 32.06 -28.04
CA LYS A 509 4.07 32.16 -29.10
C LYS A 509 3.93 30.88 -29.92
N GLN A 510 5.00 30.14 -30.09
CA GLN A 510 4.99 28.83 -30.77
C GLN A 510 4.50 27.70 -29.86
N GLY A 511 4.15 27.99 -28.58
CA GLY A 511 3.60 27.04 -27.64
C GLY A 511 4.64 26.24 -26.84
N TYR A 512 5.88 26.74 -26.71
CA TYR A 512 6.87 26.14 -25.81
C TYR A 512 6.67 26.65 -24.39
N ILE A 513 6.51 25.73 -23.44
CA ILE A 513 6.26 26.01 -22.04
C ILE A 513 7.32 25.38 -21.14
N LYS A 514 7.71 26.09 -20.08
CA LYS A 514 8.56 25.57 -19.01
C LYS A 514 8.27 26.28 -17.70
N ARG A 515 8.62 25.63 -16.59
CA ARG A 515 8.70 26.26 -15.28
C ARG A 515 10.16 26.38 -14.83
N ILE A 516 10.45 27.38 -14.04
CA ILE A 516 11.78 27.64 -13.47
C ILE A 516 11.55 28.05 -12.01
N PRO A 517 12.28 27.51 -11.02
CA PRO A 517 12.19 28.00 -9.64
C PRO A 517 12.49 29.50 -9.57
N SER A 518 11.70 30.24 -8.80
CA SER A 518 11.80 31.72 -8.70
C SER A 518 13.20 32.17 -8.22
N ASP A 519 13.85 31.38 -7.36
CA ASP A 519 15.21 31.63 -6.84
C ASP A 519 16.28 31.73 -7.91
N THR A 520 16.02 31.22 -9.11
CA THR A 520 16.94 31.27 -10.25
C THR A 520 17.05 32.70 -10.84
N TYR A 521 16.11 33.58 -10.55
CA TYR A 521 16.07 34.98 -10.97
C TYR A 521 16.55 35.89 -9.84
N LYS A 522 17.86 35.92 -9.57
CA LYS A 522 18.46 36.88 -8.61
C LYS A 522 18.27 38.31 -9.08
N VAL A 523 17.84 39.17 -8.17
CA VAL A 523 17.71 40.62 -8.36
C VAL A 523 19.06 41.18 -8.79
N GLN A 524 19.14 41.83 -9.95
CA GLN A 524 20.32 42.59 -10.39
C GLN A 524 20.17 44.05 -10.07
N ASN A 525 21.25 44.65 -9.55
CA ASN A 525 21.31 46.10 -9.28
C ASN A 525 21.27 46.92 -10.58
N ARG A 526 20.82 48.17 -10.51
CA ARG A 526 20.75 49.14 -11.61
C ARG A 526 22.10 49.22 -12.31
N GLY A 527 22.11 49.02 -13.66
CA GLY A 527 23.29 49.13 -14.52
C GLY A 527 23.85 47.77 -15.01
N GLY A 528 23.24 46.63 -14.65
CA GLY A 528 23.61 45.34 -15.18
C GLY A 528 23.15 45.13 -16.64
N LYS A 529 23.97 44.46 -17.47
CA LYS A 529 23.54 43.96 -18.78
C LYS A 529 22.38 43.00 -18.56
N GLY A 530 21.20 43.30 -19.12
CA GLY A 530 19.99 42.47 -19.04
C GLY A 530 20.31 41.00 -19.33
N VAL A 531 19.68 40.07 -18.61
CA VAL A 531 19.98 38.66 -18.73
C VAL A 531 19.01 38.06 -19.76
N VAL A 532 19.54 37.36 -20.75
CA VAL A 532 18.76 36.67 -21.79
C VAL A 532 17.97 35.55 -21.13
N ALA A 533 16.65 35.67 -21.12
CA ALA A 533 15.75 34.71 -20.51
C ALA A 533 15.53 33.46 -21.36
N LEU A 534 15.70 33.52 -22.68
CA LEU A 534 15.57 32.41 -23.62
C LEU A 534 16.44 32.69 -24.88
N THR A 535 17.10 31.64 -25.38
CA THR A 535 17.58 31.60 -26.74
C THR A 535 16.43 31.05 -27.61
N THR A 536 15.67 31.94 -28.22
CA THR A 536 14.64 31.59 -29.19
C THR A 536 15.23 31.48 -30.60
N LYS A 537 14.62 30.66 -31.45
CA LYS A 537 14.85 30.79 -32.92
C LYS A 537 14.28 32.12 -33.40
N GLU A 538 14.74 32.62 -34.52
CA GLU A 538 14.43 33.94 -35.05
C GLU A 538 12.94 34.35 -35.11
N ASP A 539 12.01 33.40 -34.97
CA ASP A 539 10.55 33.61 -35.09
C ASP A 539 9.75 33.26 -33.79
N ASP A 540 10.36 33.03 -32.62
CA ASP A 540 9.62 32.69 -31.41
C ASP A 540 9.94 33.65 -30.24
N TYR A 541 8.95 34.00 -29.43
CA TYR A 541 9.10 34.91 -28.30
C TYR A 541 8.19 34.52 -27.13
N VAL A 542 8.54 35.01 -25.94
CA VAL A 542 7.75 34.77 -24.73
C VAL A 542 6.43 35.55 -24.82
N ASP A 543 5.33 34.86 -24.93
CA ASP A 543 4.00 35.44 -25.01
C ASP A 543 3.39 35.69 -23.61
N SER A 544 3.66 34.74 -22.68
CA SER A 544 3.18 34.84 -21.30
C SER A 544 4.28 34.45 -20.32
N LEU A 545 4.42 35.25 -19.27
CA LEU A 545 5.30 35.02 -18.12
C LEU A 545 4.55 35.42 -16.86
N PHE A 546 4.50 34.51 -15.90
CA PHE A 546 3.87 34.77 -14.60
C PHE A 546 4.49 33.91 -13.50
N ILE A 547 4.34 34.36 -12.25
CA ILE A 547 4.80 33.67 -11.05
C ILE A 547 3.57 33.01 -10.41
N THR A 548 3.74 31.78 -9.99
CA THR A 548 2.69 31.03 -9.29
C THR A 548 3.29 29.92 -8.43
N SER A 549 2.53 29.37 -7.45
CA SER A 549 2.95 28.21 -6.69
C SER A 549 2.97 26.94 -7.57
N THR A 550 3.88 26.02 -7.29
CA THR A 550 3.91 24.68 -7.90
C THR A 550 2.55 23.97 -7.82
N HIS A 551 1.77 24.21 -6.76
CA HIS A 551 0.46 23.59 -6.53
C HIS A 551 -0.70 24.30 -7.23
N SER A 552 -0.48 25.52 -7.77
CA SER A 552 -1.53 26.29 -8.42
C SER A 552 -2.09 25.59 -9.65
N VAL A 553 -3.39 25.75 -9.83
CA VAL A 553 -4.09 25.32 -11.05
C VAL A 553 -3.86 26.36 -12.14
N ILE A 554 -3.51 25.90 -13.33
CA ILE A 554 -3.34 26.76 -14.49
C ILE A 554 -4.38 26.38 -15.55
N LEU A 555 -5.14 27.39 -15.96
CA LEU A 555 -6.14 27.29 -17.03
C LEU A 555 -5.56 27.80 -18.34
N PHE A 556 -5.63 26.97 -19.38
CA PHE A 556 -5.16 27.29 -20.72
C PHE A 556 -6.37 27.46 -21.65
N PHE A 557 -6.60 28.67 -22.11
CA PHE A 557 -7.71 28.98 -23.02
C PHE A 557 -7.22 29.03 -24.46
N THR A 558 -7.95 28.41 -25.39
CA THR A 558 -7.59 28.34 -26.80
C THR A 558 -8.39 29.33 -27.64
N ASN A 559 -7.87 29.66 -28.81
CA ASN A 559 -8.55 30.48 -29.82
C ASN A 559 -9.93 29.89 -30.20
N LYS A 560 -10.14 28.59 -30.09
CA LYS A 560 -11.41 27.91 -30.35
C LYS A 560 -12.40 27.91 -29.16
N GLY A 561 -12.10 28.70 -28.12
CA GLY A 561 -12.99 28.84 -26.96
C GLY A 561 -13.06 27.61 -26.05
N ARG A 562 -12.02 26.81 -26.05
CA ARG A 562 -11.87 25.68 -25.13
C ARG A 562 -10.91 26.04 -24.00
N VAL A 563 -11.01 25.29 -22.91
CA VAL A 563 -10.14 25.43 -21.75
C VAL A 563 -9.60 24.06 -21.34
N TYR A 564 -8.33 24.03 -20.99
CA TYR A 564 -7.60 22.91 -20.46
C TYR A 564 -7.04 23.26 -19.08
N LYS A 565 -6.77 22.26 -18.25
CA LYS A 565 -6.28 22.41 -16.89
C LYS A 565 -5.01 21.61 -16.70
N LEU A 566 -3.98 22.21 -16.11
CA LEU A 566 -2.81 21.54 -15.54
C LEU A 566 -2.50 22.11 -14.17
N LYS A 567 -1.87 21.32 -13.32
CA LYS A 567 -1.17 21.83 -12.13
C LYS A 567 0.20 22.38 -12.56
N ALA A 568 0.69 23.41 -11.89
CA ALA A 568 1.96 24.04 -12.26
C ALA A 568 3.14 23.05 -12.19
N TYR A 569 3.11 22.09 -11.28
CA TYR A 569 4.13 21.05 -11.17
C TYR A 569 4.13 20.05 -12.35
N GLU A 570 3.05 19.92 -13.11
CA GLU A 570 2.97 19.07 -14.31
C GLU A 570 3.74 19.70 -15.50
N ILE A 571 4.03 21.00 -15.42
CA ILE A 571 4.85 21.69 -16.42
C ILE A 571 6.32 21.33 -16.19
N PRO A 572 7.04 20.86 -17.24
CA PRO A 572 8.42 20.45 -17.10
C PRO A 572 9.33 21.55 -16.61
N GLU A 573 10.21 21.22 -15.67
CA GLU A 573 11.26 22.14 -15.22
C GLU A 573 12.31 22.30 -16.30
N GLY A 574 12.71 23.52 -16.56
CA GLY A 574 13.71 23.87 -17.57
C GLY A 574 14.80 24.75 -17.05
N LYS A 575 16.03 24.57 -17.55
CA LYS A 575 17.10 25.54 -17.34
C LYS A 575 16.70 26.88 -17.98
N ARG A 576 17.25 27.97 -17.45
CA ARG A 576 16.97 29.32 -17.93
C ARG A 576 17.06 29.49 -19.43
N GLN A 577 18.05 28.91 -20.09
CA GLN A 577 18.28 28.98 -21.54
C GLN A 577 17.57 27.91 -22.36
N ALA A 578 16.94 26.92 -21.71
CA ALA A 578 16.25 25.84 -22.40
C ALA A 578 14.98 26.36 -23.07
N LYS A 579 14.63 25.80 -24.23
CA LYS A 579 13.43 26.16 -25.00
C LYS A 579 12.14 25.75 -24.29
N GLY A 580 12.17 24.76 -23.42
CA GLY A 580 11.00 24.14 -22.83
C GLY A 580 10.41 23.04 -23.70
N GLN A 581 9.23 22.54 -23.30
CA GLN A 581 8.48 21.52 -24.02
C GLN A 581 7.29 22.14 -24.76
N ASN A 582 6.95 21.59 -25.94
CA ASN A 582 5.78 22.08 -26.64
C ASN A 582 4.50 21.69 -25.86
N ILE A 583 3.62 22.64 -25.65
CA ILE A 583 2.38 22.51 -24.90
C ILE A 583 1.43 21.46 -25.46
N ILE A 584 1.53 21.14 -26.76
CA ILE A 584 0.77 20.06 -27.42
C ILE A 584 1.08 18.71 -26.79
N ASN A 585 2.27 18.52 -26.23
CA ASN A 585 2.66 17.29 -25.54
C ASN A 585 2.09 17.18 -24.10
N LEU A 586 1.57 18.27 -23.56
CA LEU A 586 1.00 18.34 -22.22
C LEU A 586 -0.54 18.42 -22.26
N LEU A 587 -1.09 19.06 -23.29
CA LEU A 587 -2.53 19.26 -23.49
C LEU A 587 -2.98 18.51 -24.73
N GLU A 588 -4.12 17.84 -24.64
CA GLU A 588 -4.76 17.16 -25.78
C GLU A 588 -5.47 18.18 -26.70
N LEU A 589 -4.68 19.08 -27.32
CA LEU A 589 -5.21 20.12 -28.21
C LEU A 589 -5.77 19.53 -29.49
N MET A 590 -6.89 20.06 -29.95
CA MET A 590 -7.48 19.69 -31.24
C MET A 590 -6.70 20.32 -32.40
N HIS A 591 -6.86 19.77 -33.58
CA HIS A 591 -6.20 20.32 -34.78
C HIS A 591 -6.53 21.80 -35.00
N GLY A 592 -5.48 22.62 -35.14
CA GLY A 592 -5.60 24.06 -35.34
C GLY A 592 -5.94 24.88 -34.06
N GLU A 593 -5.96 24.26 -32.87
CA GLU A 593 -6.03 24.99 -31.62
C GLU A 593 -4.68 25.62 -31.23
N LYS A 594 -4.74 26.86 -30.72
CA LYS A 594 -3.61 27.58 -30.17
C LYS A 594 -4.02 28.15 -28.81
N VAL A 595 -3.12 28.10 -27.84
CA VAL A 595 -3.34 28.72 -26.52
C VAL A 595 -3.21 30.23 -26.66
N ASN A 596 -4.25 30.97 -26.31
CA ASN A 596 -4.31 32.42 -26.38
C ASN A 596 -4.32 33.13 -25.05
N ALA A 597 -4.68 32.42 -23.97
CA ALA A 597 -4.60 32.95 -22.62
C ALA A 597 -4.25 31.86 -21.62
N VAL A 598 -3.42 32.21 -20.64
CA VAL A 598 -3.03 31.33 -19.54
C VAL A 598 -3.33 32.05 -18.24
N ILE A 599 -4.05 31.39 -17.35
CA ILE A 599 -4.52 32.00 -16.10
C ILE A 599 -4.18 31.07 -14.93
N PRO A 600 -3.30 31.49 -14.00
CA PRO A 600 -3.16 30.80 -12.73
C PRO A 600 -4.38 31.10 -11.85
N VAL A 601 -4.98 30.04 -11.30
CA VAL A 601 -6.12 30.14 -10.39
C VAL A 601 -5.66 29.69 -9.01
N LYS A 602 -5.82 30.53 -8.01
CA LYS A 602 -5.64 30.17 -6.61
C LYS A 602 -6.92 29.50 -6.10
N GLU A 603 -6.79 28.48 -5.26
CA GLU A 603 -7.94 27.63 -4.87
C GLU A 603 -8.98 28.31 -3.96
N THR A 604 -8.82 29.58 -3.54
CA THR A 604 -9.44 30.09 -2.32
C THR A 604 -10.33 31.32 -2.44
N GLU A 605 -10.63 31.90 -3.60
CA GLU A 605 -11.46 33.08 -3.61
C GLU A 605 -12.86 32.80 -4.21
N ALA A 606 -13.86 32.83 -3.35
CA ALA A 606 -15.27 32.92 -3.72
C ALA A 606 -15.52 34.32 -4.34
N ASP A 607 -16.32 34.38 -5.40
CA ASP A 607 -16.73 35.62 -6.14
C ASP A 607 -15.80 36.09 -7.26
N GLU A 608 -14.90 35.22 -7.77
CA GLU A 608 -14.12 35.52 -8.98
C GLU A 608 -14.83 35.05 -10.25
N TYR A 609 -14.70 35.84 -11.31
CA TYR A 609 -15.26 35.60 -12.61
C TYR A 609 -14.20 35.63 -13.70
N LEU A 610 -14.33 34.74 -14.68
CA LEU A 610 -13.58 34.79 -15.92
C LEU A 610 -14.30 35.70 -16.93
N ILE A 611 -13.64 36.76 -17.34
CA ILE A 611 -14.08 37.68 -18.37
C ILE A 611 -13.41 37.29 -19.67
N MET A 612 -14.19 36.85 -20.63
CA MET A 612 -13.73 36.33 -21.91
C MET A 612 -14.14 37.28 -23.03
N THR A 613 -13.20 37.59 -23.94
CA THR A 613 -13.47 38.53 -25.03
C THR A 613 -13.00 37.94 -26.34
N THR A 614 -13.86 38.06 -27.38
CA THR A 614 -13.59 37.53 -28.71
C THR A 614 -13.15 38.62 -29.67
N LYS A 615 -12.55 38.21 -30.80
CA LYS A 615 -12.05 39.07 -31.86
C LYS A 615 -13.15 39.92 -32.49
N LYS A 616 -14.35 39.35 -32.61
CA LYS A 616 -15.54 40.06 -33.15
C LYS A 616 -16.30 40.90 -32.09
N GLY A 617 -15.72 41.08 -30.90
CA GLY A 617 -16.23 42.00 -29.88
C GLY A 617 -17.34 41.45 -28.98
N THR A 618 -17.48 40.15 -28.91
CA THR A 618 -18.33 39.48 -27.93
C THR A 618 -17.58 39.40 -26.58
N ILE A 619 -18.30 39.64 -25.49
CA ILE A 619 -17.78 39.51 -24.11
C ILE A 619 -18.69 38.62 -23.29
N LYS A 620 -18.09 37.92 -22.33
CA LYS A 620 -18.80 36.99 -21.49
C LYS A 620 -18.20 36.99 -20.08
N ARG A 621 -19.05 36.91 -19.05
CA ARG A 621 -18.67 36.72 -17.64
C ARG A 621 -19.15 35.34 -17.19
N THR A 622 -18.26 34.56 -16.61
CA THR A 622 -18.55 33.19 -16.14
C THR A 622 -17.84 32.96 -14.81
N SER A 623 -18.50 32.39 -13.80
CA SER A 623 -17.89 32.07 -12.51
C SER A 623 -16.71 31.10 -12.68
N VAL A 624 -15.60 31.36 -11.95
CA VAL A 624 -14.41 30.48 -11.90
C VAL A 624 -14.76 29.09 -11.38
N GLU A 625 -15.74 28.98 -10.49
CA GLU A 625 -16.17 27.71 -9.90
C GLU A 625 -16.59 26.67 -10.96
N LEU A 626 -17.21 27.12 -12.06
CA LEU A 626 -17.61 26.25 -13.16
C LEU A 626 -16.43 25.57 -13.87
N PHE A 627 -15.20 25.97 -13.55
CA PHE A 627 -13.95 25.43 -14.14
C PHE A 627 -13.12 24.61 -13.16
N LYS A 628 -13.60 24.34 -11.95
CA LYS A 628 -12.89 23.50 -10.97
C LYS A 628 -12.69 22.06 -11.45
N SER A 629 -13.68 21.48 -12.15
CA SER A 629 -13.62 20.12 -12.67
C SER A 629 -13.49 20.06 -14.21
N ILE A 630 -12.27 20.23 -14.70
CA ILE A 630 -11.94 20.12 -16.13
C ILE A 630 -11.35 18.76 -16.41
N ARG A 631 -11.86 18.06 -17.45
CA ARG A 631 -11.31 16.78 -17.93
C ARG A 631 -10.04 17.01 -18.75
N LYS A 632 -9.16 16.01 -18.83
CA LYS A 632 -7.91 16.08 -19.61
C LYS A 632 -8.11 16.45 -21.08
N VAL A 633 -9.17 15.97 -21.70
CA VAL A 633 -9.57 16.29 -23.08
C VAL A 633 -10.04 17.74 -23.25
N GLY A 634 -10.00 18.57 -22.22
CA GLY A 634 -10.48 19.93 -22.22
C GLY A 634 -12.01 20.04 -22.32
N MET A 635 -12.53 21.28 -22.16
CA MET A 635 -13.96 21.56 -22.27
C MET A 635 -14.23 22.91 -22.94
N LYS A 636 -15.45 23.11 -23.42
CA LYS A 636 -15.86 24.40 -23.92
C LYS A 636 -15.96 25.44 -22.80
N ALA A 637 -15.34 26.60 -23.00
CA ALA A 637 -15.41 27.75 -22.14
C ALA A 637 -16.37 28.82 -22.67
N ILE A 638 -16.45 28.94 -23.96
CA ILE A 638 -17.36 29.85 -24.68
C ILE A 638 -17.77 29.21 -26.02
N ASN A 639 -19.00 29.44 -26.43
CA ASN A 639 -19.45 29.12 -27.80
C ASN A 639 -19.11 30.32 -28.70
N LEU A 640 -18.25 30.08 -29.67
CA LEU A 640 -17.89 31.08 -30.69
C LEU A 640 -18.86 31.01 -31.86
N VAL A 641 -19.10 32.17 -32.47
CA VAL A 641 -19.77 32.27 -33.81
C VAL A 641 -18.75 31.88 -34.86
N ASP A 642 -19.23 31.46 -36.03
CA ASP A 642 -18.36 31.10 -37.17
C ASP A 642 -17.35 32.23 -37.47
N ASP A 643 -16.10 31.87 -37.69
CA ASP A 643 -14.96 32.76 -37.91
C ASP A 643 -14.67 33.77 -36.79
N ASP A 644 -15.08 33.49 -35.54
CA ASP A 644 -14.64 34.26 -34.38
C ASP A 644 -13.58 33.47 -33.55
N GLU A 645 -12.76 34.20 -32.83
CA GLU A 645 -11.71 33.64 -32.02
C GLU A 645 -11.74 34.26 -30.61
N LEU A 646 -11.51 33.43 -29.58
CA LEU A 646 -11.27 33.91 -28.22
C LEU A 646 -9.87 34.52 -28.19
N ILE A 647 -9.77 35.81 -27.88
CA ILE A 647 -8.49 36.52 -27.92
C ILE A 647 -7.91 36.73 -26.53
N GLN A 648 -8.76 36.92 -25.50
CA GLN A 648 -8.29 37.27 -24.18
C GLN A 648 -9.25 36.77 -23.10
N VAL A 649 -8.68 36.36 -21.95
CA VAL A 649 -9.39 36.01 -20.72
C VAL A 649 -8.71 36.73 -19.56
N ARG A 650 -9.49 37.22 -18.60
CA ARG A 650 -9.03 37.85 -17.35
C ARG A 650 -9.87 37.34 -16.19
N VAL A 651 -9.26 37.29 -15.00
CA VAL A 651 -9.98 37.10 -13.74
C VAL A 651 -10.36 38.45 -13.18
N SER A 652 -11.58 38.62 -12.72
CA SER A 652 -12.05 39.87 -12.16
C SER A 652 -13.24 39.65 -11.21
N THR A 653 -13.50 40.66 -10.39
CA THR A 653 -14.72 40.76 -9.60
C THR A 653 -15.81 41.51 -10.35
N VAL A 654 -17.02 41.56 -9.79
CA VAL A 654 -18.17 42.25 -10.42
C VAL A 654 -18.00 43.78 -10.40
N GLU A 655 -17.22 44.30 -9.47
CA GLU A 655 -17.08 45.76 -9.23
C GLU A 655 -16.15 46.46 -10.22
N ASP A 656 -15.42 45.71 -11.03
CA ASP A 656 -14.45 46.25 -11.98
C ASP A 656 -15.10 46.75 -13.28
N SER A 657 -14.31 47.40 -14.11
CA SER A 657 -14.71 47.87 -15.44
C SER A 657 -13.77 47.32 -16.52
N ALA A 658 -14.34 46.87 -17.61
CA ALA A 658 -13.60 46.43 -18.79
C ALA A 658 -13.35 47.60 -19.77
N ILE A 659 -12.12 47.61 -20.34
CA ILE A 659 -11.76 48.49 -21.45
C ILE A 659 -11.37 47.63 -22.63
N ILE A 660 -12.20 47.61 -23.67
CA ILE A 660 -11.97 46.92 -24.93
C ILE A 660 -11.37 47.91 -25.92
N VAL A 661 -10.29 47.53 -26.62
CA VAL A 661 -9.60 48.33 -27.62
C VAL A 661 -9.60 47.62 -28.94
N THR A 662 -9.86 48.36 -30.01
CA THR A 662 -9.92 47.84 -31.38
C THR A 662 -8.66 48.19 -32.19
N ARG A 663 -8.46 47.43 -33.28
CA ARG A 663 -7.36 47.62 -34.20
C ARG A 663 -7.37 49.01 -34.89
N LYS A 664 -8.54 49.57 -35.19
CA LYS A 664 -8.71 50.90 -35.76
C LYS A 664 -8.67 52.02 -34.71
N GLY A 665 -8.28 51.70 -33.46
CA GLY A 665 -8.02 52.68 -32.40
C GLY A 665 -9.28 53.22 -31.70
N LEU A 666 -10.35 52.46 -31.65
CA LEU A 666 -11.52 52.74 -30.77
C LEU A 666 -11.37 52.05 -29.46
N ALA A 667 -11.95 52.58 -28.38
CA ALA A 667 -12.04 51.95 -27.08
C ALA A 667 -13.39 52.21 -26.44
N ILE A 668 -13.90 51.23 -25.74
CA ILE A 668 -15.09 51.32 -24.90
C ILE A 668 -14.80 50.86 -23.48
N LYS A 669 -15.23 51.66 -22.50
CA LYS A 669 -15.16 51.31 -21.09
C LYS A 669 -16.58 51.14 -20.55
N PHE A 670 -16.84 50.03 -19.86
CA PHE A 670 -18.13 49.71 -19.23
C PHE A 670 -17.96 48.88 -17.99
N ALA A 671 -18.91 48.98 -17.05
CA ALA A 671 -18.88 48.25 -15.80
C ALA A 671 -19.16 46.72 -16.05
N LEU A 672 -18.42 45.85 -15.35
CA LEU A 672 -18.65 44.40 -15.42
C LEU A 672 -19.95 43.95 -14.76
N SER A 673 -20.50 44.78 -13.88
CA SER A 673 -21.86 44.61 -13.31
C SER A 673 -22.95 44.60 -14.39
N ASP A 674 -22.75 45.25 -15.54
CA ASP A 674 -23.66 45.26 -16.68
C ASP A 674 -23.67 43.93 -17.44
N LEU A 675 -22.72 43.01 -17.14
CA LEU A 675 -22.66 41.69 -17.70
C LEU A 675 -23.38 40.68 -16.78
N ARG A 676 -24.47 40.10 -17.23
CA ARG A 676 -25.03 38.95 -16.53
C ARG A 676 -24.07 37.78 -16.54
N GLU A 677 -24.09 36.98 -15.49
CA GLU A 677 -23.39 35.71 -15.48
C GLU A 677 -23.94 34.74 -16.52
N ILE A 678 -23.07 34.10 -17.26
CA ILE A 678 -23.42 33.16 -18.34
C ILE A 678 -22.65 31.86 -18.11
N GLY A 679 -23.38 30.74 -18.16
CA GLY A 679 -22.77 29.41 -18.01
C GLY A 679 -21.73 29.09 -19.11
N ARG A 680 -20.88 28.10 -18.90
CA ARG A 680 -19.74 27.76 -19.77
C ARG A 680 -20.02 27.71 -21.26
N THR A 681 -21.09 27.06 -21.65
CA THR A 681 -21.47 26.85 -23.08
C THR A 681 -22.19 28.04 -23.70
N GLY A 682 -22.40 29.11 -22.97
CA GLY A 682 -23.08 30.30 -23.54
C GLY A 682 -22.14 31.08 -24.46
N GLN A 683 -22.75 31.83 -25.41
CA GLN A 683 -22.06 32.58 -26.46
C GLN A 683 -21.52 33.94 -25.98
N GLY A 684 -22.09 34.51 -24.94
CA GLY A 684 -21.75 35.85 -24.47
C GLY A 684 -22.69 36.93 -25.05
N VAL A 685 -22.34 38.20 -24.86
CA VAL A 685 -23.09 39.36 -25.29
C VAL A 685 -22.18 40.33 -26.02
N ARG A 686 -22.71 41.25 -26.79
CA ARG A 686 -21.94 42.28 -27.50
C ARG A 686 -21.27 43.19 -26.50
N GLY A 687 -19.92 43.28 -26.51
CA GLY A 687 -19.10 44.17 -25.70
C GLY A 687 -18.90 45.51 -26.43
N ILE A 688 -18.56 45.47 -27.72
CA ILE A 688 -18.33 46.65 -28.56
C ILE A 688 -18.97 46.45 -29.92
N LYS A 689 -19.44 47.53 -30.55
CA LYS A 689 -19.92 47.53 -31.94
C LYS A 689 -18.75 47.93 -32.84
N LEU A 690 -18.26 46.95 -33.61
CA LEU A 690 -17.16 47.14 -34.54
C LEU A 690 -17.65 47.73 -35.86
N ASP A 691 -16.82 48.60 -36.46
CA ASP A 691 -16.96 49.01 -37.84
C ASP A 691 -16.52 47.92 -38.81
N LYS A 692 -16.80 48.05 -40.10
CA LYS A 692 -16.43 47.10 -41.13
C LYS A 692 -14.89 46.96 -41.12
N ASP A 693 -14.41 45.72 -41.13
CA ASP A 693 -12.99 45.36 -41.14
C ASP A 693 -12.20 45.85 -39.89
N ASP A 694 -12.89 46.05 -38.75
CA ASP A 694 -12.28 46.29 -37.45
C ASP A 694 -12.37 45.04 -36.58
N GLU A 695 -11.42 44.91 -35.68
CA GLU A 695 -11.34 43.75 -34.77
C GLU A 695 -10.88 44.20 -33.39
N VAL A 696 -11.23 43.47 -32.35
CA VAL A 696 -10.71 43.70 -31.00
C VAL A 696 -9.29 43.15 -30.91
N VAL A 697 -8.37 43.98 -30.37
CA VAL A 697 -7.00 43.60 -30.16
C VAL A 697 -6.68 43.30 -28.68
N SER A 698 -7.42 43.88 -27.75
CA SER A 698 -7.23 43.65 -26.36
C SER A 698 -8.43 44.02 -25.48
N MET A 699 -8.54 43.37 -24.33
CA MET A 699 -9.46 43.70 -23.27
C MET A 699 -8.65 43.79 -21.97
N ASN A 700 -8.77 44.87 -21.23
CA ASN A 700 -8.06 45.13 -20.00
C ASN A 700 -9.07 45.50 -18.89
N LEU A 701 -8.67 45.33 -17.64
CA LEU A 701 -9.47 45.71 -16.47
C LEU A 701 -8.96 47.00 -15.87
N ASP A 702 -9.84 47.90 -15.50
CA ASP A 702 -9.48 49.23 -14.96
C ASP A 702 -8.69 49.11 -13.64
N SER A 703 -8.92 48.06 -12.88
CA SER A 703 -8.21 47.71 -11.64
C SER A 703 -6.72 47.42 -11.84
N GLU A 704 -6.27 47.04 -13.07
CA GLU A 704 -4.89 46.69 -13.35
C GLU A 704 -3.91 47.83 -13.30
N GLY A 705 -4.37 49.09 -13.25
CA GLY A 705 -3.51 50.27 -13.16
C GLY A 705 -4.17 51.60 -13.57
N LYS A 706 -3.40 52.68 -13.65
CA LYS A 706 -3.90 54.05 -13.84
C LYS A 706 -3.86 54.58 -15.28
N HIS A 707 -3.13 53.88 -16.18
CA HIS A 707 -2.93 54.34 -17.55
C HIS A 707 -3.22 53.24 -18.54
N LEU A 708 -3.96 53.54 -19.60
CA LEU A 708 -4.06 52.71 -20.79
C LEU A 708 -2.88 53.02 -21.71
N LEU A 709 -1.98 52.07 -21.85
CA LEU A 709 -0.87 52.09 -22.77
C LEU A 709 -1.33 51.44 -24.10
N VAL A 710 -1.07 52.14 -25.25
CA VAL A 710 -1.45 51.67 -26.55
C VAL A 710 -0.24 51.69 -27.48
N PHE A 711 -0.01 50.60 -28.22
CA PHE A 711 1.04 50.48 -29.22
C PHE A 711 0.48 50.20 -30.61
N SER A 712 1.13 50.77 -31.62
CA SER A 712 0.80 50.52 -33.03
C SER A 712 1.89 49.73 -33.76
N GLU A 713 1.55 49.24 -34.95
CA GLU A 713 2.40 48.39 -35.81
C GLU A 713 3.79 48.97 -36.09
N PHE A 714 3.89 50.29 -36.27
CA PHE A 714 5.15 50.93 -36.62
C PHE A 714 5.85 51.61 -35.40
N GLY A 715 5.69 50.98 -34.21
CA GLY A 715 6.48 51.34 -33.02
C GLY A 715 6.03 52.63 -32.34
N TYR A 716 4.92 53.23 -32.69
CA TYR A 716 4.37 54.41 -31.97
C TYR A 716 3.55 53.92 -30.79
N GLY A 717 3.66 54.68 -29.69
CA GLY A 717 2.89 54.35 -28.49
C GLY A 717 2.65 55.60 -27.62
N LYS A 718 1.72 55.46 -26.71
CA LYS A 718 1.40 56.48 -25.70
C LYS A 718 0.68 55.84 -24.52
N ARG A 719 0.68 56.52 -23.40
CA ARG A 719 -0.20 56.21 -22.27
C ARG A 719 -1.24 57.30 -22.04
N THR A 720 -2.47 56.93 -21.72
CA THR A 720 -3.59 57.81 -21.46
C THR A 720 -4.22 57.40 -20.13
N LEU A 721 -4.55 58.39 -19.27
CA LEU A 721 -5.22 58.11 -18.00
C LEU A 721 -6.52 57.33 -18.22
N THR A 722 -6.76 56.28 -17.47
CA THR A 722 -7.99 55.48 -17.53
C THR A 722 -9.23 56.30 -17.16
N SER A 723 -9.06 57.31 -16.32
CA SER A 723 -10.10 58.31 -15.97
C SER A 723 -10.59 59.13 -17.16
N SER A 724 -9.80 59.24 -18.23
CA SER A 724 -10.21 59.94 -19.45
C SER A 724 -11.27 59.17 -20.27
N TYR A 725 -11.51 57.92 -19.91
CA TYR A 725 -12.53 57.04 -20.53
C TYR A 725 -13.76 56.99 -19.63
N LYS A 726 -14.85 57.64 -20.07
CA LYS A 726 -16.12 57.59 -19.33
C LYS A 726 -16.72 56.17 -19.46
N VAL A 727 -17.28 55.68 -18.37
CA VAL A 727 -18.05 54.46 -18.37
C VAL A 727 -19.29 54.65 -19.23
N GLN A 728 -19.48 53.77 -20.19
CA GLN A 728 -20.57 53.77 -21.18
C GLN A 728 -21.39 52.46 -21.08
N ASN A 729 -22.57 52.41 -21.68
CA ASN A 729 -23.29 51.15 -21.83
C ASN A 729 -22.53 50.25 -22.80
N ARG A 730 -22.45 48.97 -22.49
CA ARG A 730 -21.80 47.95 -23.36
C ARG A 730 -22.46 47.91 -24.72
N GLY A 731 -21.69 47.43 -25.71
CA GLY A 731 -22.20 47.26 -27.08
C GLY A 731 -22.30 48.53 -27.93
N GLY A 732 -21.82 49.68 -27.41
CA GLY A 732 -21.65 50.93 -28.19
C GLY A 732 -20.43 50.91 -29.10
N LYS A 733 -20.25 51.98 -29.93
CA LYS A 733 -19.05 52.12 -30.80
C LYS A 733 -17.79 52.49 -30.03
N GLY A 734 -17.94 52.99 -28.81
CA GLY A 734 -16.81 53.52 -28.03
C GLY A 734 -16.33 54.90 -28.47
N VAL A 735 -15.14 55.27 -28.02
CA VAL A 735 -14.50 56.55 -28.33
C VAL A 735 -13.10 56.29 -28.91
N LYS A 736 -12.59 57.28 -29.68
CA LYS A 736 -11.23 57.18 -30.18
C LYS A 736 -10.22 57.15 -29.04
N THR A 737 -9.36 56.14 -29.03
CA THR A 737 -8.24 55.99 -28.09
C THR A 737 -6.90 56.22 -28.78
N TYR A 738 -6.84 56.01 -30.09
CA TYR A 738 -5.62 56.19 -30.85
C TYR A 738 -5.92 56.71 -32.25
N LYS A 739 -5.11 57.66 -32.73
CA LYS A 739 -5.22 58.16 -34.09
C LYS A 739 -4.38 57.33 -35.05
N VAL A 740 -5.04 56.38 -35.74
CA VAL A 740 -4.43 55.55 -36.74
C VAL A 740 -4.16 56.36 -38.00
N THR A 741 -2.96 56.27 -38.56
CA THR A 741 -2.49 56.95 -39.77
C THR A 741 -1.53 56.00 -40.52
N ASP A 742 -1.24 56.28 -41.80
CA ASP A 742 -0.23 55.53 -42.56
C ASP A 742 1.17 55.57 -41.90
N LYS A 743 1.41 56.59 -41.10
CA LYS A 743 2.67 56.74 -40.37
C LYS A 743 2.77 55.81 -39.16
N THR A 744 1.69 55.56 -38.48
CA THR A 744 1.67 54.78 -37.23
C THR A 744 1.28 53.31 -37.44
N GLY A 745 0.53 53.01 -38.47
CA GLY A 745 -0.09 51.70 -38.63
C GLY A 745 -1.26 51.50 -37.66
N PHE A 746 -1.85 50.31 -37.67
CA PHE A 746 -2.96 49.92 -36.78
C PHE A 746 -2.50 49.69 -35.34
N VAL A 747 -3.41 49.70 -34.40
CA VAL A 747 -3.17 49.28 -33.03
C VAL A 747 -2.96 47.81 -32.96
N VAL A 748 -1.87 47.39 -32.27
CA VAL A 748 -1.48 45.98 -32.12
C VAL A 748 -1.78 45.49 -30.72
N SER A 749 -1.56 46.30 -29.71
CA SER A 749 -1.73 45.90 -28.30
C SER A 749 -2.11 47.08 -27.43
N SER A 750 -2.86 46.82 -26.40
CA SER A 750 -3.00 47.73 -25.25
C SER A 750 -2.87 47.01 -23.94
N LYS A 751 -2.37 47.76 -22.91
CA LYS A 751 -2.24 47.24 -21.54
C LYS A 751 -2.60 48.34 -20.55
N ILE A 752 -3.18 47.95 -19.42
CA ILE A 752 -3.32 48.87 -18.29
C ILE A 752 -2.05 48.76 -17.42
N VAL A 753 -1.47 49.93 -17.14
CA VAL A 753 -0.15 50.01 -16.50
C VAL A 753 -0.09 51.10 -15.45
N ASN A 754 0.85 50.97 -14.51
CA ASN A 754 1.26 52.03 -13.59
C ASN A 754 2.59 52.65 -14.04
N PRO A 755 2.94 53.88 -13.61
CA PRO A 755 4.21 54.48 -13.97
C PRO A 755 5.46 53.70 -13.50
N SER A 756 5.32 52.93 -12.44
CA SER A 756 6.38 52.06 -11.88
C SER A 756 6.61 50.80 -12.71
N ASP A 757 5.65 50.42 -13.55
CA ASP A 757 5.74 49.18 -14.33
C ASP A 757 6.78 49.30 -15.43
N GLU A 758 7.22 48.13 -15.89
CA GLU A 758 8.07 47.98 -17.08
C GLU A 758 7.32 47.24 -18.18
N VAL A 759 7.62 47.57 -19.40
CA VAL A 759 7.05 46.88 -20.55
C VAL A 759 8.14 46.39 -21.49
N ILE A 760 7.89 45.22 -22.03
CA ILE A 760 8.72 44.60 -23.07
C ILE A 760 7.97 44.73 -24.37
N VAL A 761 8.59 45.34 -25.37
CA VAL A 761 8.04 45.48 -26.71
C VAL A 761 8.85 44.65 -27.68
N LEU A 762 8.16 43.81 -28.43
CA LEU A 762 8.74 42.90 -29.38
C LEU A 762 8.37 43.26 -30.79
N SER A 763 9.34 43.21 -31.72
CA SER A 763 9.13 43.32 -33.14
C SER A 763 9.15 41.96 -33.83
N GLN A 764 8.62 41.86 -35.05
CA GLN A 764 8.54 40.70 -35.91
C GLN A 764 9.94 40.15 -36.24
N SER A 765 10.92 41.02 -36.39
CA SER A 765 12.34 40.69 -36.62
C SER A 765 13.07 40.11 -35.37
N GLY A 766 12.36 39.89 -34.24
CA GLY A 766 12.94 39.41 -32.98
C GLY A 766 13.59 40.48 -32.11
N GLY A 767 13.58 41.72 -32.52
CA GLY A 767 14.16 42.83 -31.71
C GLY A 767 13.32 43.09 -30.44
N ILE A 768 13.93 43.01 -29.27
CA ILE A 768 13.29 43.24 -27.97
C ILE A 768 13.81 44.56 -27.34
N ILE A 769 12.88 45.39 -26.86
CA ILE A 769 13.21 46.53 -26.05
C ILE A 769 12.44 46.51 -24.72
N ARG A 770 13.12 46.80 -23.64
CA ARG A 770 12.52 46.91 -22.29
C ARG A 770 12.53 48.39 -21.87
N LEU A 771 11.40 48.89 -21.45
CA LEU A 771 11.17 50.29 -21.14
C LEU A 771 10.43 50.44 -19.80
N LEU A 772 10.79 51.47 -19.05
CA LEU A 772 10.01 51.92 -17.92
C LEU A 772 8.76 52.68 -18.43
N VAL A 773 7.61 52.34 -17.93
CA VAL A 773 6.34 52.98 -18.34
C VAL A 773 6.36 54.50 -18.09
N LYS A 774 7.06 54.95 -17.04
CA LYS A 774 7.21 56.40 -16.79
C LYS A 774 7.86 57.17 -17.94
N ASP A 775 8.70 56.52 -18.74
CA ASP A 775 9.41 57.15 -19.87
C ASP A 775 8.52 57.34 -21.10
N ILE A 776 7.36 56.69 -21.13
CA ILE A 776 6.38 56.83 -22.20
C ILE A 776 5.45 58.00 -21.90
N PRO A 777 5.32 59.01 -22.77
CA PRO A 777 4.57 60.22 -22.46
C PRO A 777 3.06 59.97 -22.30
N VAL A 778 2.47 60.72 -21.36
CA VAL A 778 1.01 60.79 -21.20
C VAL A 778 0.43 61.75 -22.27
N LYS A 779 -0.51 61.23 -23.08
CA LYS A 779 -1.15 61.99 -24.15
C LYS A 779 -2.66 61.81 -24.10
N GLY A 780 -3.37 62.75 -24.70
CA GLY A 780 -4.83 62.66 -24.81
C GLY A 780 -5.28 61.47 -25.72
N ARG A 781 -6.57 61.14 -25.63
CA ARG A 781 -7.13 59.94 -26.30
C ARG A 781 -6.92 59.97 -27.80
N ASP A 782 -7.32 61.03 -28.48
CA ASP A 782 -7.30 61.17 -29.98
C ASP A 782 -5.95 61.69 -30.44
N THR A 783 -4.84 61.01 -30.11
CA THR A 783 -3.49 61.34 -30.55
C THR A 783 -2.77 60.12 -31.08
N GLN A 784 -1.77 60.32 -31.97
CA GLN A 784 -0.99 59.25 -32.58
C GLN A 784 0.20 58.73 -31.70
N GLY A 785 0.44 59.35 -30.55
CA GLY A 785 1.56 58.96 -29.69
C GLY A 785 2.93 59.44 -30.21
N VAL A 786 4.00 58.83 -29.68
CA VAL A 786 5.38 59.10 -30.05
C VAL A 786 6.06 57.78 -30.44
N ILE A 787 7.18 57.85 -31.13
CA ILE A 787 8.00 56.68 -31.44
C ILE A 787 8.55 56.15 -30.12
N ILE A 788 8.26 54.90 -29.82
CA ILE A 788 8.75 54.18 -28.65
C ILE A 788 9.85 53.22 -29.04
N LYS A 789 9.66 52.51 -30.17
CA LYS A 789 10.65 51.67 -30.81
C LYS A 789 10.73 52.01 -32.26
N ASP A 790 11.93 52.35 -32.76
CA ASP A 790 12.13 52.55 -34.16
C ASP A 790 12.15 51.17 -34.88
N VAL A 791 11.26 51.02 -35.86
CA VAL A 791 11.14 49.82 -36.68
C VAL A 791 11.22 50.19 -38.13
N ASN A 792 11.93 49.38 -38.94
CA ASN A 792 11.96 49.56 -40.39
C ASN A 792 10.59 49.14 -40.93
N LYS A 793 9.81 50.14 -41.44
CA LYS A 793 8.41 49.95 -41.86
C LYS A 793 8.24 48.94 -42.98
N GLU A 794 9.26 48.70 -43.77
CA GLU A 794 9.21 47.80 -44.91
C GLU A 794 9.33 46.34 -44.48
N ASP A 795 10.13 46.05 -43.43
CA ASP A 795 10.50 44.70 -43.06
C ASP A 795 10.18 44.30 -41.60
N ASP A 796 9.78 45.26 -40.73
CA ASP A 796 9.58 44.96 -39.31
C ASP A 796 8.32 45.68 -38.75
N LYS A 797 7.61 45.00 -37.86
CA LYS A 797 6.42 45.51 -37.16
C LYS A 797 6.45 45.06 -35.69
N ILE A 798 5.82 45.86 -34.81
CA ILE A 798 5.54 45.43 -33.44
C ILE A 798 4.50 44.34 -33.48
N VAL A 799 4.78 43.21 -32.81
CA VAL A 799 3.89 42.04 -32.76
C VAL A 799 3.33 41.80 -31.35
N ALA A 800 4.04 42.19 -30.29
CA ALA A 800 3.57 42.00 -28.94
C ALA A 800 4.11 43.04 -27.96
N VAL A 801 3.34 43.29 -26.92
CA VAL A 801 3.73 44.07 -25.74
C VAL A 801 3.33 43.35 -24.47
N ALA A 802 4.32 43.02 -23.64
CA ALA A 802 4.10 42.39 -22.34
C ALA A 802 4.38 43.37 -21.21
N LYS A 803 3.57 43.33 -20.17
CA LYS A 803 3.81 44.02 -18.91
C LYS A 803 4.74 43.18 -18.05
N TYR A 804 5.81 43.77 -17.57
CA TYR A 804 6.71 43.17 -16.60
C TYR A 804 6.42 43.83 -15.25
N VAL A 805 5.96 43.02 -14.31
CA VAL A 805 5.71 43.46 -12.93
C VAL A 805 6.96 43.11 -12.12
N ASN A 806 7.63 44.08 -11.55
CA ASN A 806 8.61 43.82 -10.52
C ASN A 806 7.85 43.66 -9.19
N ASP A 807 7.64 42.44 -8.77
CA ASP A 807 7.27 42.17 -7.39
C ASP A 807 8.53 42.36 -6.52
N VAL A 808 8.73 43.58 -6.07
CA VAL A 808 9.60 43.89 -4.94
C VAL A 808 8.89 45.00 -4.16
N GLU A 809 8.13 44.59 -3.21
CA GLU A 809 8.00 45.21 -1.88
C GLU A 809 7.73 44.09 -0.88
#